data_29d56d238c1be1849981b068942abb26
#
_entry.id   29d56d238c1be1849981b068942abb26
#
_cell.length_a   1.000
_cell.length_b   1.000
_cell.length_c   1.000
_cell.angle_alpha   90.00
_cell.angle_beta   90.00
_cell.angle_gamma   90.00
#
_symmetry.space_group_name_H-M   'P 1'
#
loop_
_entity.id
_entity.type
_entity.pdbx_description
1 polymer ?
#
loop_
_entity_poly.entity_id
_entity_poly.type
_entity_poly.pdbx_seq_one_letter_code
_entity_poly.pdbx_strand_id
1 'polypeptide(L)'
;MDPNNRIVIKGAREHNLKNVDLELPRDKLIVMTGLSGSGKSSLAFDTIYADGQRRYMESLSSYARQFLGQMEKPDVDEITGLSPAISIDQKTTSHNPRSTVGTVTEIYDYLRLMYARIGVPHCPICGREITQQTVDEMVDEVMKLPERTRFQVLAPVVRARKGTQAKELDAARRAGFARVRVDGNMYDLSEEINLEKNIKHTVEIVVDRLVINDTVRGRLADSIETALAQANGLVVIDVIGGEPMMFSQSYACPEHGISVEELTPRMFSFNNPFGACEKCTGLGTFMKVDPARVIPDKRKSIRESAIKASGWYYAEGSISEMTYKALGKRYGFTLDTPVKDFSKEALHALLYGTGDERIEMQRESMFGSGTYFNQFEGIIPNLERRFRETSSEWVKEEIALVMSSEECPACHGRRLKPTSLAVTVGGINIADFCDKSVNEELDFINTAKVSTRDEMIGAPIFKEVKERLGFLKSVGLGYLTLSRGAASLSGGESQRIRLATQIGSALTGVLYVLDEPSIGLHQRDNDKLIATMKRLRDLGNTLIVVEHDEDTMRQADYIVDVGPGAGVHGGEIVAAGSVADICKVKRSITGAYLSGRKFVEVPETRREGNGKALRVVKAHENNLQDITVDFPLGKLICVTGVSGSGKSTLVNEILYKTLAAALNGARSRPGQCEAVEGMEWVDKVIGIDQSPIGRTPRSNPATYTGVFGDIRTLFSNTQDAKMRGYGPGRFSFNVKGGRCEACEGGGILTIEMHFLPDIYVPCDVCKGKRYNRETLEVKYKDKTISDVLDMTVEEACVFFANIPKIARKLQTLQEVGLGYIQLGQAATTLSGGEAQRVKLANELARRDTGQTVYILDEPTTGLHVADVHRLVKVLDKLVDAGNTVIVIEHNLDVIKRADYIIDLGPEGGSGGGTIVATGTPEEVAQNPHSFTGQYLRPVLERAAELQSQK
;
A
#
# COMPACT_ATOMS: atom_id res chain seq x y z
N MET A 1 38.91 -10.99 22.70
CA MET A 1 38.09 -10.04 22.00
C MET A 1 38.67 -8.66 22.26
N ASP A 2 38.81 -7.88 21.20
CA ASP A 2 39.36 -6.53 21.27
C ASP A 2 38.39 -5.66 22.11
N PRO A 3 38.82 -5.04 23.22
CA PRO A 3 37.96 -4.21 24.06
C PRO A 3 37.39 -2.98 23.32
N ASN A 4 37.98 -2.62 22.17
CA ASN A 4 37.53 -1.50 21.37
C ASN A 4 36.39 -1.85 20.36
N ASN A 5 35.98 -3.12 20.23
CA ASN A 5 34.96 -3.57 19.26
C ASN A 5 33.62 -3.89 19.94
N ARG A 6 33.13 -2.97 20.81
CA ARG A 6 31.84 -3.09 21.50
C ARG A 6 31.09 -1.78 21.51
N ILE A 7 29.75 -1.88 21.53
CA ILE A 7 28.84 -0.80 21.88
C ILE A 7 28.56 -0.95 23.38
N VAL A 8 28.90 0.06 24.17
CA VAL A 8 28.65 0.06 25.62
C VAL A 8 27.61 1.10 25.97
N ILE A 9 26.52 0.66 26.60
CA ILE A 9 25.42 1.45 27.05
C ILE A 9 25.43 1.45 28.57
N LYS A 10 25.28 2.64 29.19
CA LYS A 10 25.21 2.80 30.63
C LYS A 10 24.01 3.66 31.00
N GLY A 11 23.21 3.17 31.93
CA GLY A 11 22.15 3.92 32.57
C GLY A 11 20.99 4.28 31.63
N ALA A 12 20.55 3.38 30.73
CA ALA A 12 19.40 3.64 29.88
C ALA A 12 18.08 3.59 30.68
N ARG A 13 17.28 4.67 30.59
CA ARG A 13 16.05 4.86 31.39
C ARG A 13 14.85 5.29 30.54
N GLU A 14 14.95 5.18 29.20
CA GLU A 14 13.88 5.58 28.31
C GLU A 14 12.61 4.73 28.55
N HIS A 15 11.47 5.40 28.66
CA HIS A 15 10.16 4.79 28.93
C HIS A 15 10.15 3.86 30.16
N ASN A 16 10.08 2.54 29.98
CA ASN A 16 10.03 1.56 31.07
C ASN A 16 11.37 0.92 31.41
N LEU A 17 12.46 1.36 30.78
CA LEU A 17 13.81 0.83 31.07
C LEU A 17 14.27 1.21 32.49
N LYS A 18 14.83 0.25 33.22
CA LYS A 18 15.24 0.38 34.63
C LYS A 18 16.76 0.53 34.77
N ASN A 19 17.29 1.65 34.30
CA ASN A 19 18.73 1.98 34.41
C ASN A 19 19.60 0.85 33.85
N VAL A 20 19.39 0.55 32.56
CA VAL A 20 19.98 -0.60 31.89
C VAL A 20 21.44 -0.33 31.52
N ASP A 21 22.32 -1.22 31.93
CA ASP A 21 23.71 -1.32 31.47
C ASP A 21 23.86 -2.53 30.55
N LEU A 22 24.46 -2.34 29.37
CA LEU A 22 24.54 -3.39 28.35
C LEU A 22 25.80 -3.21 27.47
N GLU A 23 26.47 -4.30 27.20
CA GLU A 23 27.57 -4.37 26.24
C GLU A 23 27.18 -5.26 25.05
N LEU A 24 27.27 -4.70 23.84
CA LEU A 24 26.92 -5.39 22.59
C LEU A 24 28.16 -5.56 21.71
N PRO A 25 28.39 -6.75 21.13
CA PRO A 25 29.47 -6.94 20.18
C PRO A 25 29.20 -6.24 18.86
N ARG A 26 30.19 -5.59 18.23
CA ARG A 26 30.07 -5.04 16.89
C ARG A 26 30.21 -6.12 15.82
N ASP A 27 29.80 -5.81 14.59
CA ASP A 27 29.90 -6.65 13.41
C ASP A 27 29.25 -8.03 13.61
N LYS A 28 28.05 -8.00 14.29
CA LYS A 28 27.27 -9.18 14.65
C LYS A 28 25.80 -8.96 14.36
N LEU A 29 25.10 -10.07 14.17
CA LEU A 29 23.64 -10.13 14.16
C LEU A 29 23.17 -10.31 15.61
N ILE A 30 22.62 -9.23 16.16
CA ILE A 30 22.13 -9.15 17.55
C ILE A 30 20.60 -9.16 17.51
N VAL A 31 19.99 -10.11 18.20
CA VAL A 31 18.53 -10.16 18.35
C VAL A 31 18.12 -9.67 19.73
N MET A 32 17.27 -8.65 19.78
CA MET A 32 16.59 -8.18 20.99
C MET A 32 15.22 -8.80 21.09
N THR A 33 14.97 -9.62 22.10
CA THR A 33 13.74 -10.36 22.30
C THR A 33 13.16 -10.16 23.70
N GLY A 34 11.96 -10.67 23.95
CA GLY A 34 11.24 -10.58 25.21
C GLY A 34 9.74 -10.36 25.01
N LEU A 35 8.94 -10.32 26.05
CA LEU A 35 7.49 -10.13 25.99
C LEU A 35 7.10 -8.82 25.30
N SER A 36 5.92 -8.77 24.71
CA SER A 36 5.34 -7.50 24.21
C SER A 36 5.28 -6.47 25.34
N GLY A 37 5.73 -5.23 25.07
CA GLY A 37 5.80 -4.18 26.10
C GLY A 37 6.94 -4.34 27.14
N SER A 38 7.93 -5.22 26.93
CA SER A 38 9.05 -5.40 27.86
C SER A 38 10.13 -4.31 27.80
N GLY A 39 10.10 -3.41 26.76
CA GLY A 39 11.09 -2.33 26.57
C GLY A 39 12.10 -2.56 25.47
N LYS A 40 11.94 -3.60 24.63
CA LYS A 40 12.82 -3.90 23.49
C LYS A 40 12.98 -2.72 22.54
N SER A 41 11.85 -2.18 22.06
CA SER A 41 11.85 -1.08 21.11
C SER A 41 12.38 0.20 21.75
N SER A 42 12.10 0.44 23.06
CA SER A 42 12.67 1.55 23.82
C SER A 42 14.19 1.49 23.88
N LEU A 43 14.76 0.30 24.04
CA LEU A 43 16.21 0.12 24.03
C LEU A 43 16.79 0.25 22.62
N ALA A 44 16.20 -0.44 21.62
CA ALA A 44 16.75 -0.50 20.27
C ALA A 44 16.58 0.83 19.51
N PHE A 45 15.34 1.41 19.51
CA PHE A 45 15.00 2.59 18.71
C PHE A 45 15.10 3.88 19.50
N ASP A 46 14.43 3.97 20.66
CA ASP A 46 14.34 5.22 21.40
C ASP A 46 15.64 5.55 22.14
N THR A 47 16.53 4.56 22.35
CA THR A 47 17.84 4.76 23.02
C THR A 47 19.00 4.63 22.02
N ILE A 48 19.26 3.45 21.48
CA ILE A 48 20.48 3.18 20.68
C ILE A 48 20.44 3.90 19.33
N TYR A 49 19.36 3.71 18.59
CA TYR A 49 19.20 4.35 17.27
C TYR A 49 19.09 5.88 17.41
N ALA A 50 18.30 6.36 18.35
CA ALA A 50 18.09 7.79 18.57
C ALA A 50 19.40 8.52 18.89
N ASP A 51 20.27 7.96 19.76
CA ASP A 51 21.58 8.57 20.04
C ASP A 51 22.53 8.49 18.85
N GLY A 52 22.54 7.36 18.11
CA GLY A 52 23.36 7.22 16.89
C GLY A 52 22.96 8.21 15.81
N GLN A 53 21.68 8.39 15.57
CA GLN A 53 21.14 9.37 14.62
C GLN A 53 21.40 10.80 15.07
N ARG A 54 21.20 11.11 16.36
CA ARG A 54 21.49 12.44 16.92
C ARG A 54 22.97 12.82 16.67
N ARG A 55 23.92 11.95 16.96
CA ARG A 55 25.36 12.21 16.71
C ARG A 55 25.67 12.43 15.24
N TYR A 56 25.06 11.65 14.36
CA TYR A 56 25.18 11.87 12.92
C TYR A 56 24.66 13.24 12.52
N MET A 57 23.49 13.62 13.01
CA MET A 57 22.89 14.93 12.77
C MET A 57 23.74 16.09 13.30
N GLU A 58 24.36 15.92 14.48
CA GLU A 58 25.26 16.92 15.07
C GLU A 58 26.54 17.12 14.23
N SER A 59 26.96 16.12 13.48
CA SER A 59 28.11 16.20 12.57
C SER A 59 27.82 16.99 11.28
N LEU A 60 26.53 17.23 10.96
CA LEU A 60 26.11 17.97 9.78
C LEU A 60 26.28 19.50 9.95
N SER A 61 26.27 20.21 8.84
CA SER A 61 26.34 21.69 8.85
C SER A 61 25.16 22.30 9.59
N SER A 62 25.33 23.49 10.18
CA SER A 62 24.27 24.24 10.88
C SER A 62 23.03 24.47 9.97
N TYR A 63 23.25 24.66 8.68
CA TYR A 63 22.18 24.81 7.68
C TYR A 63 21.36 23.51 7.54
N ALA A 64 22.02 22.37 7.40
CA ALA A 64 21.31 21.06 7.30
C ALA A 64 20.53 20.74 8.58
N ARG A 65 21.07 21.08 9.76
CA ARG A 65 20.40 20.88 11.06
C ARG A 65 19.12 21.71 11.21
N GLN A 66 19.02 22.90 10.60
CA GLN A 66 17.79 23.69 10.64
C GLN A 66 16.62 23.02 9.91
N PHE A 67 16.90 22.23 8.86
CA PHE A 67 15.85 21.52 8.11
C PHE A 67 15.46 20.18 8.73
N LEU A 68 16.36 19.53 9.46
CA LEU A 68 16.17 18.19 9.98
C LEU A 68 15.62 18.16 11.43
N GLY A 69 15.54 19.32 12.08
CA GLY A 69 15.10 19.46 13.45
C GLY A 69 16.17 19.07 14.49
N GLN A 70 15.98 19.47 15.74
CA GLN A 70 16.78 19.00 16.87
C GLN A 70 16.14 17.73 17.40
N MET A 71 16.91 16.63 17.46
CA MET A 71 16.49 15.42 18.15
C MET A 71 16.81 15.58 19.63
N GLU A 72 15.86 15.22 20.49
CA GLU A 72 16.09 15.17 21.93
C GLU A 72 17.12 14.08 22.26
N LYS A 73 17.97 14.33 23.27
CA LYS A 73 18.88 13.32 23.76
C LYS A 73 18.09 12.27 24.52
N PRO A 74 18.24 10.96 24.20
CA PRO A 74 17.58 9.93 24.98
C PRO A 74 18.04 9.94 26.44
N ASP A 75 17.18 9.47 27.33
CA ASP A 75 17.50 9.34 28.76
C ASP A 75 18.48 8.18 29.00
N VAL A 76 19.74 8.48 28.80
CA VAL A 76 20.87 7.55 28.96
C VAL A 76 22.11 8.30 29.46
N ASP A 77 22.86 7.71 30.36
CA ASP A 77 24.05 8.35 30.91
C ASP A 77 25.14 8.44 29.82
N GLU A 78 25.50 7.30 29.20
CA GLU A 78 26.55 7.24 28.20
C GLU A 78 26.30 6.09 27.20
N ILE A 79 26.54 6.34 25.91
CA ILE A 79 26.69 5.29 24.89
C ILE A 79 28.01 5.49 24.17
N THR A 80 28.87 4.46 24.11
CA THR A 80 30.13 4.49 23.38
C THR A 80 30.16 3.42 22.29
N GLY A 81 31.02 3.60 21.27
CA GLY A 81 31.20 2.62 20.20
C GLY A 81 30.13 2.60 19.12
N LEU A 82 29.20 3.58 19.08
CA LEU A 82 28.20 3.65 18.04
C LEU A 82 28.79 4.01 16.68
N SER A 83 28.32 3.31 15.66
CA SER A 83 28.47 3.67 14.23
C SER A 83 27.27 4.53 13.77
N PRO A 84 27.36 5.17 12.59
CA PRO A 84 26.18 5.78 11.97
C PRO A 84 25.03 4.79 11.94
N ALA A 85 23.84 5.20 12.41
CA ALA A 85 22.71 4.31 12.59
C ALA A 85 21.63 4.53 11.52
N ILE A 86 21.08 3.43 10.98
CA ILE A 86 19.96 3.40 10.04
C ILE A 86 18.85 2.54 10.63
N SER A 87 17.63 3.08 10.68
CA SER A 87 16.47 2.35 11.14
C SER A 87 15.61 1.88 9.97
N ILE A 88 15.06 0.67 10.08
CA ILE A 88 14.12 0.08 9.14
C ILE A 88 12.90 -0.36 9.93
N ASP A 89 11.96 0.57 10.11
CA ASP A 89 10.71 0.38 10.85
C ASP A 89 9.52 0.02 9.94
N GLN A 90 8.39 -0.40 10.55
CA GLN A 90 7.16 -0.78 9.85
C GLN A 90 6.26 0.40 9.47
N LYS A 91 6.39 1.55 10.13
CA LYS A 91 5.32 2.56 10.23
C LYS A 91 5.10 3.44 9.00
N THR A 92 5.84 3.33 7.91
CA THR A 92 5.73 4.29 6.81
C THR A 92 5.43 3.64 5.47
N THR A 93 4.17 3.32 5.22
CA THR A 93 3.68 3.19 3.85
C THR A 93 3.47 4.59 3.28
N SER A 94 4.10 4.89 2.15
CA SER A 94 3.84 6.15 1.44
C SER A 94 2.41 6.16 0.91
N HIS A 95 1.61 7.11 1.36
CA HIS A 95 0.25 7.33 0.82
C HIS A 95 0.25 8.13 -0.49
N ASN A 96 1.42 8.47 -1.03
CA ASN A 96 1.51 9.18 -2.30
C ASN A 96 1.12 8.24 -3.47
N PRO A 97 0.06 8.53 -4.23
CA PRO A 97 -0.41 7.67 -5.31
C PRO A 97 0.57 7.58 -6.48
N ARG A 98 1.59 8.44 -6.52
CA ARG A 98 2.67 8.41 -7.51
C ARG A 98 3.85 7.54 -7.12
N SER A 99 3.94 7.14 -5.84
CA SER A 99 5.00 6.24 -5.39
C SER A 99 4.69 4.80 -5.82
N THR A 100 5.66 4.16 -6.48
CA THR A 100 5.60 2.75 -6.88
C THR A 100 6.79 2.00 -6.33
N VAL A 101 6.75 0.67 -6.35
CA VAL A 101 7.91 -0.16 -5.98
C VAL A 101 9.14 0.29 -6.75
N GLY A 102 9.04 0.48 -8.08
CA GLY A 102 10.15 0.92 -8.92
C GLY A 102 10.75 2.27 -8.52
N THR A 103 9.91 3.23 -8.07
CA THR A 103 10.42 4.55 -7.65
C THR A 103 11.01 4.53 -6.24
N VAL A 104 10.47 3.73 -5.32
CA VAL A 104 10.98 3.61 -3.95
C VAL A 104 12.33 2.86 -3.91
N THR A 105 12.52 1.91 -4.82
CA THR A 105 13.77 1.16 -4.97
C THR A 105 14.81 1.85 -5.86
N GLU A 106 14.48 3.00 -6.43
CA GLU A 106 15.28 3.73 -7.41
C GLU A 106 15.53 2.97 -8.72
N ILE A 107 15.01 1.75 -8.88
CA ILE A 107 15.17 0.94 -10.11
C ILE A 107 14.60 1.67 -11.30
N TYR A 108 13.47 2.36 -11.12
CA TYR A 108 12.82 3.14 -12.18
C TYR A 108 13.70 4.24 -12.76
N ASP A 109 14.61 4.82 -11.96
CA ASP A 109 15.55 5.84 -12.42
C ASP A 109 16.60 5.26 -13.38
N TYR A 110 17.09 4.06 -13.08
CA TYR A 110 17.96 3.32 -14.00
C TYR A 110 17.23 2.87 -15.25
N LEU A 111 15.97 2.45 -15.15
CA LEU A 111 15.16 2.10 -16.32
C LEU A 111 14.95 3.31 -17.22
N ARG A 112 14.63 4.49 -16.69
CA ARG A 112 14.51 5.71 -17.49
C ARG A 112 15.81 6.03 -18.24
N LEU A 113 16.95 5.85 -17.58
CA LEU A 113 18.25 6.02 -18.22
C LEU A 113 18.49 4.97 -19.31
N MET A 114 18.15 3.71 -19.07
CA MET A 114 18.26 2.62 -20.02
C MET A 114 17.45 2.90 -21.29
N TYR A 115 16.17 3.21 -21.15
CA TYR A 115 15.29 3.52 -22.28
C TYR A 115 15.71 4.79 -23.05
N ALA A 116 16.31 5.76 -22.36
CA ALA A 116 16.84 6.96 -23.01
C ALA A 116 18.14 6.70 -23.81
N ARG A 117 18.95 5.71 -23.43
CA ARG A 117 20.27 5.48 -24.03
C ARG A 117 20.28 4.39 -25.10
N ILE A 118 19.50 3.32 -24.90
CA ILE A 118 19.47 2.15 -25.78
C ILE A 118 18.05 1.82 -26.28
N GLY A 119 17.08 2.70 -26.01
CA GLY A 119 15.71 2.52 -26.46
C GLY A 119 15.55 2.76 -27.95
N VAL A 120 14.79 1.88 -28.60
CA VAL A 120 14.44 1.98 -30.01
C VAL A 120 13.05 2.60 -30.12
N PRO A 121 12.90 3.81 -30.65
CA PRO A 121 11.60 4.45 -30.81
C PRO A 121 10.80 3.86 -31.96
N HIS A 122 9.50 3.72 -31.75
CA HIS A 122 8.53 3.25 -32.74
C HIS A 122 7.43 4.28 -32.93
N CYS A 123 6.76 4.21 -34.06
CA CYS A 123 5.57 5.03 -34.26
C CYS A 123 4.40 4.51 -33.39
N PRO A 124 3.78 5.33 -32.54
CA PRO A 124 2.67 4.88 -31.66
C PRO A 124 1.41 4.49 -32.45
N ILE A 125 1.31 4.80 -33.75
CA ILE A 125 0.15 4.47 -34.58
C ILE A 125 0.39 3.21 -35.41
N CYS A 126 1.51 3.12 -36.17
CA CYS A 126 1.78 2.00 -37.08
C CYS A 126 2.80 0.98 -36.55
N GLY A 127 3.43 1.27 -35.39
CA GLY A 127 4.43 0.36 -34.81
C GLY A 127 5.77 0.29 -35.54
N ARG A 128 5.96 1.04 -36.63
CA ARG A 128 7.22 1.04 -37.40
C ARG A 128 8.34 1.64 -36.52
N GLU A 129 9.52 1.04 -36.60
CA GLU A 129 10.74 1.59 -36.03
C GLU A 129 11.08 2.93 -36.65
N ILE A 130 11.42 3.90 -35.80
CA ILE A 130 11.81 5.25 -36.17
C ILE A 130 13.31 5.37 -35.95
N THR A 131 14.08 5.40 -37.04
CA THR A 131 15.54 5.59 -36.99
C THR A 131 15.92 7.02 -37.37
N GLN A 132 16.95 7.53 -36.68
CA GLN A 132 17.62 8.75 -37.12
C GLN A 132 18.66 8.38 -38.18
N GLN A 133 18.64 9.04 -39.30
CA GLN A 133 19.60 8.80 -40.37
C GLN A 133 20.55 10.00 -40.51
N THR A 134 21.83 9.72 -40.64
CA THR A 134 22.82 10.76 -40.97
C THR A 134 22.74 11.09 -42.45
N VAL A 135 23.21 12.29 -42.85
CA VAL A 135 23.25 12.68 -44.26
C VAL A 135 24.02 11.66 -45.09
N ASP A 136 25.13 11.16 -44.56
CA ASP A 136 25.96 10.15 -45.29
C ASP A 136 25.19 8.85 -45.52
N GLU A 137 24.42 8.36 -44.51
CA GLU A 137 23.58 7.17 -44.64
C GLU A 137 22.45 7.38 -45.66
N MET A 138 21.83 8.59 -45.67
CA MET A 138 20.82 8.93 -46.66
C MET A 138 21.41 8.94 -48.08
N VAL A 139 22.58 9.55 -48.23
CA VAL A 139 23.33 9.55 -49.52
C VAL A 139 23.68 8.13 -49.98
N ASP A 140 24.20 7.31 -49.04
CA ASP A 140 24.57 5.92 -49.38
C ASP A 140 23.35 5.09 -49.79
N GLU A 141 22.19 5.33 -49.20
CA GLU A 141 20.96 4.63 -49.57
C GLU A 141 20.45 5.06 -50.96
N VAL A 142 20.50 6.37 -51.24
CA VAL A 142 20.11 6.91 -52.54
C VAL A 142 21.10 6.44 -53.65
N MET A 143 22.37 6.32 -53.34
CA MET A 143 23.41 5.85 -54.29
C MET A 143 23.29 4.37 -54.63
N LYS A 144 22.47 3.58 -53.92
CA LYS A 144 22.14 2.17 -54.31
C LYS A 144 21.15 2.10 -55.45
N LEU A 145 20.53 3.20 -55.88
CA LEU A 145 19.63 3.23 -57.01
C LEU A 145 20.41 2.90 -58.29
N PRO A 146 19.79 2.30 -59.35
CA PRO A 146 20.43 1.98 -60.61
C PRO A 146 21.05 3.21 -61.27
N GLU A 147 22.17 3.02 -61.95
CA GLU A 147 22.85 4.07 -62.74
C GLU A 147 21.90 4.73 -63.79
N ARG A 148 21.98 6.03 -63.92
CA ARG A 148 21.12 6.90 -64.76
C ARG A 148 19.67 7.04 -64.22
N THR A 149 19.35 6.60 -63.02
CA THR A 149 18.04 6.89 -62.39
C THR A 149 17.91 8.41 -62.18
N ARG A 150 16.78 8.96 -62.62
CA ARG A 150 16.43 10.38 -62.43
C ARG A 150 15.59 10.53 -61.17
N PHE A 151 15.95 11.49 -60.35
CA PHE A 151 15.20 11.77 -59.08
C PHE A 151 15.24 13.24 -58.75
N GLN A 152 14.34 13.62 -57.83
CA GLN A 152 14.27 14.96 -57.29
C GLN A 152 14.47 14.93 -55.79
N VAL A 153 15.22 15.92 -55.25
CA VAL A 153 15.36 16.13 -53.83
C VAL A 153 14.30 17.14 -53.39
N LEU A 154 13.37 16.74 -52.56
CA LEU A 154 12.23 17.54 -52.14
C LEU A 154 12.29 17.79 -50.62
N ALA A 155 11.96 19.02 -50.22
CA ALA A 155 11.80 19.41 -48.82
C ALA A 155 10.30 19.53 -48.50
N PRO A 156 9.70 18.60 -47.72
CA PRO A 156 8.26 18.62 -47.40
C PRO A 156 7.97 19.63 -46.27
N VAL A 157 7.74 20.87 -46.64
CA VAL A 157 7.53 21.99 -45.69
C VAL A 157 6.12 22.03 -45.09
N VAL A 158 5.13 21.44 -45.81
CA VAL A 158 3.75 21.28 -45.34
C VAL A 158 3.27 19.87 -45.68
N ARG A 159 2.67 19.19 -44.69
CA ARG A 159 2.14 17.83 -44.90
C ARG A 159 0.68 17.77 -44.44
N ALA A 160 -0.22 17.48 -45.35
CA ALA A 160 -1.66 17.27 -45.14
C ALA A 160 -2.32 18.30 -44.20
N ARG A 161 -1.96 19.57 -44.32
CA ARG A 161 -2.41 20.66 -43.43
C ARG A 161 -3.41 21.55 -44.18
N LYS A 162 -4.52 21.91 -43.53
CA LYS A 162 -5.51 22.87 -44.06
C LYS A 162 -4.93 24.29 -44.06
N GLY A 163 -5.30 25.09 -45.06
CA GLY A 163 -4.92 26.49 -45.18
C GLY A 163 -4.35 26.84 -46.54
N THR A 164 -4.23 28.11 -46.79
CA THR A 164 -3.70 28.60 -48.08
C THR A 164 -2.17 28.50 -48.21
N GLN A 165 -1.48 28.11 -47.12
CA GLN A 165 -0.03 27.91 -47.01
C GLN A 165 0.82 29.07 -47.63
N ALA A 166 0.24 30.27 -47.64
CA ALA A 166 0.87 31.46 -48.29
C ALA A 166 2.24 31.84 -47.65
N LYS A 167 2.33 31.68 -46.31
CA LYS A 167 3.57 31.97 -45.56
C LYS A 167 4.72 31.08 -45.96
N GLU A 168 4.45 29.77 -46.10
CA GLU A 168 5.43 28.75 -46.48
C GLU A 168 5.87 28.91 -47.92
N LEU A 169 4.94 29.23 -48.85
CA LEU A 169 5.24 29.55 -50.25
C LEU A 169 6.08 30.82 -50.37
N ASP A 170 5.75 31.88 -49.64
CA ASP A 170 6.52 33.12 -49.60
C ASP A 170 7.91 32.93 -48.99
N ALA A 171 8.03 32.07 -47.96
CA ALA A 171 9.34 31.73 -47.41
C ALA A 171 10.22 31.00 -48.41
N ALA A 172 9.66 30.05 -49.17
CA ALA A 172 10.37 29.36 -50.22
C ALA A 172 10.81 30.32 -51.36
N ARG A 173 9.99 31.31 -51.77
CA ARG A 173 10.37 32.37 -52.72
C ARG A 173 11.53 33.22 -52.24
N ARG A 174 11.48 33.64 -50.99
CA ARG A 174 12.55 34.44 -50.34
C ARG A 174 13.87 33.69 -50.23
N ALA A 175 13.78 32.36 -50.01
CA ALA A 175 14.94 31.48 -49.94
C ALA A 175 15.55 31.20 -51.33
N GLY A 176 14.94 31.69 -52.42
CA GLY A 176 15.47 31.59 -53.79
C GLY A 176 15.15 30.28 -54.53
N PHE A 177 14.21 29.49 -54.00
CA PHE A 177 13.79 28.28 -54.74
C PHE A 177 12.87 28.63 -55.92
N ALA A 178 13.02 27.89 -57.02
CA ALA A 178 12.29 28.17 -58.23
C ALA A 178 10.96 27.37 -58.34
N ARG A 179 10.85 26.21 -57.69
CA ARG A 179 9.71 25.29 -57.88
C ARG A 179 9.27 24.65 -56.61
N VAL A 180 7.98 24.37 -56.55
CA VAL A 180 7.34 23.56 -55.48
C VAL A 180 6.44 22.49 -56.12
N ARG A 181 6.28 21.36 -55.41
CA ARG A 181 5.27 20.36 -55.69
C ARG A 181 4.15 20.55 -54.69
N VAL A 182 2.93 20.75 -55.14
CA VAL A 182 1.75 20.88 -54.28
C VAL A 182 0.76 19.79 -54.67
N ASP A 183 0.41 18.92 -53.70
CA ASP A 183 -0.48 17.79 -53.89
C ASP A 183 -0.12 16.93 -55.11
N GLY A 184 1.19 16.70 -55.33
CA GLY A 184 1.74 15.95 -56.45
C GLY A 184 1.96 16.75 -57.73
N ASN A 185 1.44 17.97 -57.87
CA ASN A 185 1.56 18.79 -59.07
C ASN A 185 2.70 19.82 -58.93
N MET A 186 3.44 20.01 -60.01
CA MET A 186 4.58 20.94 -60.06
C MET A 186 4.12 22.37 -60.40
N TYR A 187 4.53 23.34 -59.57
CA TYR A 187 4.29 24.76 -59.78
C TYR A 187 5.60 25.55 -59.78
N ASP A 188 5.64 26.59 -60.57
CA ASP A 188 6.72 27.56 -60.51
C ASP A 188 6.40 28.62 -59.44
N LEU A 189 7.36 28.90 -58.59
CA LEU A 189 7.17 29.89 -57.51
C LEU A 189 7.07 31.34 -58.01
N SER A 190 7.40 31.61 -59.29
CA SER A 190 7.16 32.91 -59.93
C SER A 190 5.68 33.16 -60.19
N GLU A 191 4.86 32.10 -60.27
CA GLU A 191 3.41 32.16 -60.49
C GLU A 191 2.65 32.33 -59.18
N GLU A 192 1.42 32.86 -59.30
CA GLU A 192 0.52 32.97 -58.13
C GLU A 192 -0.17 31.60 -57.87
N ILE A 193 0.16 30.99 -56.70
CA ILE A 193 -0.35 29.66 -56.30
C ILE A 193 -1.48 29.90 -55.29
N ASN A 194 -2.72 29.69 -55.70
CA ASN A 194 -3.89 29.87 -54.89
C ASN A 194 -4.42 28.48 -54.38
N LEU A 195 -4.29 28.22 -53.08
CA LEU A 195 -4.72 26.98 -52.44
C LEU A 195 -6.02 27.19 -51.63
N GLU A 196 -6.87 26.16 -51.68
CA GLU A 196 -8.16 26.21 -50.97
C GLU A 196 -7.98 26.07 -49.47
N LYS A 197 -8.55 27.01 -48.70
CA LYS A 197 -8.40 27.09 -47.22
C LYS A 197 -8.91 25.85 -46.47
N ASN A 198 -9.93 25.17 -47.01
CA ASN A 198 -10.62 24.09 -46.32
C ASN A 198 -10.12 22.70 -46.69
N ILE A 199 -9.22 22.60 -47.67
CA ILE A 199 -8.62 21.34 -48.12
C ILE A 199 -7.27 21.16 -47.44
N LYS A 200 -6.87 19.92 -47.24
CA LYS A 200 -5.52 19.58 -46.75
C LYS A 200 -4.55 19.56 -47.91
N HIS A 201 -3.49 20.36 -47.82
CA HIS A 201 -2.45 20.46 -48.85
C HIS A 201 -1.12 19.90 -48.33
N THR A 202 -0.36 19.35 -49.22
CA THR A 202 1.05 18.96 -49.04
C THR A 202 1.90 19.82 -49.95
N VAL A 203 2.86 20.55 -49.36
CA VAL A 203 3.77 21.46 -50.11
C VAL A 203 5.20 20.97 -49.91
N GLU A 204 5.88 20.69 -51.02
CA GLU A 204 7.27 20.21 -51.07
C GLU A 204 8.08 21.12 -51.91
N ILE A 205 9.17 21.69 -51.40
CA ILE A 205 10.10 22.52 -52.15
C ILE A 205 10.99 21.60 -52.96
N VAL A 206 11.15 21.87 -54.26
CA VAL A 206 12.11 21.16 -55.12
C VAL A 206 13.48 21.80 -54.94
N VAL A 207 14.35 21.12 -54.18
CA VAL A 207 15.68 21.57 -53.88
C VAL A 207 16.63 21.35 -55.03
N ASP A 208 16.63 20.13 -55.60
CA ASP A 208 17.48 19.77 -56.75
C ASP A 208 16.87 18.64 -57.58
N ARG A 209 17.38 18.47 -58.83
CA ARG A 209 17.04 17.39 -59.77
C ARG A 209 18.31 16.75 -60.23
N LEU A 210 18.50 15.48 -59.88
CA LEU A 210 19.77 14.78 -60.07
C LEU A 210 19.56 13.49 -60.83
N VAL A 211 20.68 12.98 -61.33
CA VAL A 211 20.77 11.68 -62.00
C VAL A 211 21.91 10.90 -61.38
N ILE A 212 21.67 9.64 -61.02
CA ILE A 212 22.68 8.76 -60.42
C ILE A 212 23.86 8.61 -61.37
N ASN A 213 25.04 9.01 -60.92
CA ASN A 213 26.33 8.77 -61.51
C ASN A 213 27.43 8.87 -60.46
N ASP A 214 28.66 8.48 -60.79
CA ASP A 214 29.79 8.45 -59.84
C ASP A 214 30.17 9.80 -59.22
N THR A 215 29.79 10.91 -59.87
CA THR A 215 30.17 12.24 -59.45
C THR A 215 29.08 12.99 -58.66
N VAL A 216 27.88 12.41 -58.53
CA VAL A 216 26.72 13.12 -57.98
C VAL A 216 26.73 13.17 -56.44
N ARG A 217 27.55 12.33 -55.79
CA ARG A 217 27.57 12.11 -54.31
C ARG A 217 27.69 13.41 -53.54
N GLY A 218 28.66 14.29 -53.85
CA GLY A 218 28.85 15.57 -53.16
C GLY A 218 27.66 16.52 -53.30
N ARG A 219 27.16 16.67 -54.57
CA ARG A 219 25.99 17.52 -54.84
C ARG A 219 24.70 16.96 -54.22
N LEU A 220 24.57 15.66 -54.11
CA LEU A 220 23.46 15.00 -53.45
C LEU A 220 23.49 15.29 -51.94
N ALA A 221 24.67 15.25 -51.30
CA ALA A 221 24.83 15.56 -49.88
C ALA A 221 24.42 17.01 -49.59
N ASP A 222 24.93 17.99 -50.36
CA ASP A 222 24.59 19.41 -50.26
C ASP A 222 23.07 19.67 -50.44
N SER A 223 22.45 18.94 -51.37
CA SER A 223 21.01 19.05 -51.65
C SER A 223 20.18 18.44 -50.57
N ILE A 224 20.59 17.30 -49.96
CA ILE A 224 19.94 16.71 -48.78
C ILE A 224 20.06 17.62 -47.58
N GLU A 225 21.24 18.16 -47.24
CA GLU A 225 21.44 19.13 -46.18
C GLU A 225 20.52 20.34 -46.32
N THR A 226 20.45 20.89 -47.55
CA THR A 226 19.56 22.03 -47.85
C THR A 226 18.08 21.64 -47.64
N ALA A 227 17.65 20.47 -48.07
CA ALA A 227 16.31 19.99 -47.91
C ALA A 227 15.95 19.79 -46.40
N LEU A 228 16.85 19.18 -45.66
CA LEU A 228 16.71 18.94 -44.23
C LEU A 228 16.58 20.26 -43.45
N ALA A 229 17.37 21.28 -43.81
CA ALA A 229 17.30 22.62 -43.20
C ALA A 229 15.97 23.32 -43.47
N GLN A 230 15.36 23.13 -44.64
CA GLN A 230 14.08 23.75 -45.01
C GLN A 230 12.85 23.02 -44.40
N ALA A 231 12.93 21.70 -44.25
CA ALA A 231 11.80 20.85 -43.82
C ALA A 231 11.98 20.27 -42.44
N ASN A 232 12.70 20.98 -41.54
CA ASN A 232 12.89 20.55 -40.13
C ASN A 232 13.38 19.08 -40.00
N GLY A 233 14.41 18.73 -40.80
CA GLY A 233 15.05 17.44 -40.71
C GLY A 233 14.39 16.33 -41.55
N LEU A 234 13.47 16.66 -42.48
CA LEU A 234 12.85 15.73 -43.41
C LEU A 234 13.31 15.98 -44.85
N VAL A 235 13.52 14.90 -45.61
CA VAL A 235 13.80 14.98 -47.06
C VAL A 235 13.10 13.85 -47.80
N VAL A 236 12.58 14.13 -48.98
CA VAL A 236 11.96 13.13 -49.87
C VAL A 236 12.78 13.06 -51.14
N ILE A 237 13.20 11.87 -51.51
CA ILE A 237 13.82 11.56 -52.79
C ILE A 237 12.74 10.98 -53.66
N ASP A 238 12.24 11.76 -54.61
CA ASP A 238 11.19 11.38 -55.53
C ASP A 238 11.82 10.77 -56.78
N VAL A 239 11.78 9.47 -56.88
CA VAL A 239 12.34 8.72 -58.00
C VAL A 239 11.37 8.74 -59.20
N ILE A 240 11.78 9.32 -60.30
CA ILE A 240 10.90 9.44 -61.48
C ILE A 240 10.58 8.05 -62.05
N GLY A 241 9.34 7.65 -61.89
CA GLY A 241 8.86 6.31 -62.32
C GLY A 241 9.06 5.21 -61.30
N GLY A 242 9.45 5.54 -60.06
CA GLY A 242 9.58 4.64 -58.91
C GLY A 242 8.83 5.14 -57.67
N GLU A 243 8.98 4.42 -56.58
CA GLU A 243 8.42 4.87 -55.29
C GLU A 243 9.30 5.96 -54.66
N PRO A 244 8.72 7.00 -54.01
CA PRO A 244 9.49 8.02 -53.36
C PRO A 244 10.13 7.46 -52.05
N MET A 245 11.39 7.80 -51.81
CA MET A 245 12.13 7.45 -50.58
C MET A 245 12.07 8.64 -49.63
N MET A 246 11.62 8.41 -48.44
CA MET A 246 11.58 9.46 -47.41
C MET A 246 12.61 9.18 -46.30
N PHE A 247 13.41 10.19 -45.97
CA PHE A 247 14.43 10.11 -44.92
C PHE A 247 14.20 11.20 -43.88
N SER A 248 14.67 10.93 -42.68
CA SER A 248 14.55 11.87 -41.59
C SER A 248 15.83 11.93 -40.76
N GLN A 249 16.28 13.13 -40.51
CA GLN A 249 17.36 13.41 -39.58
C GLN A 249 16.84 13.46 -38.10
N SER A 250 15.53 13.64 -37.93
CA SER A 250 14.85 13.58 -36.65
C SER A 250 14.16 12.22 -36.49
N TYR A 251 13.94 11.79 -35.24
CA TYR A 251 13.09 10.63 -34.96
C TYR A 251 11.64 10.92 -35.37
N ALA A 252 11.29 10.74 -36.65
CA ALA A 252 9.94 11.01 -37.13
C ALA A 252 9.41 9.86 -37.99
N CYS A 253 8.13 9.50 -37.80
CA CYS A 253 7.46 8.53 -38.64
C CYS A 253 7.13 9.15 -40.00
N PRO A 254 7.61 8.59 -41.13
CA PRO A 254 7.35 9.14 -42.45
C PRO A 254 5.87 9.13 -42.85
N GLU A 255 5.07 8.16 -42.37
CA GLU A 255 3.65 8.03 -42.71
C GLU A 255 2.75 8.94 -41.89
N HIS A 256 3.00 9.05 -40.57
CA HIS A 256 2.11 9.76 -39.63
C HIS A 256 2.62 11.15 -39.21
N GLY A 257 3.86 11.50 -39.59
CA GLY A 257 4.47 12.79 -39.24
C GLY A 257 4.66 13.00 -37.71
N ILE A 258 4.58 11.93 -36.93
CA ILE A 258 4.86 11.97 -35.50
C ILE A 258 6.36 11.98 -35.33
N SER A 259 6.90 13.07 -34.78
CA SER A 259 8.29 13.14 -34.36
C SER A 259 8.41 12.76 -32.89
N VAL A 260 9.37 11.93 -32.60
CA VAL A 260 9.80 11.66 -31.23
C VAL A 260 10.93 12.63 -30.94
N GLU A 261 10.79 13.44 -29.89
CA GLU A 261 11.86 14.30 -29.41
C GLU A 261 13.08 13.46 -29.00
N GLU A 262 14.22 14.09 -28.81
CA GLU A 262 15.42 13.40 -28.33
C GLU A 262 15.11 12.57 -27.09
N LEU A 263 15.52 11.29 -27.10
CA LEU A 263 15.27 10.35 -26.03
C LEU A 263 16.01 10.79 -24.78
N THR A 264 15.30 11.42 -23.84
CA THR A 264 15.83 11.87 -22.56
C THR A 264 15.17 11.11 -21.40
N PRO A 265 15.83 10.92 -20.25
CA PRO A 265 15.21 10.28 -19.10
C PRO A 265 13.91 10.94 -18.60
N ARG A 266 13.70 12.23 -18.90
CA ARG A 266 12.47 12.96 -18.54
C ARG A 266 11.25 12.43 -19.30
N MET A 267 11.44 11.97 -20.52
CA MET A 267 10.39 11.42 -21.39
C MET A 267 9.77 10.14 -20.79
N PHE A 268 10.51 9.42 -19.97
CA PHE A 268 10.07 8.18 -19.32
C PHE A 268 9.62 8.39 -17.87
N SER A 269 9.50 9.63 -17.42
CA SER A 269 9.05 9.96 -16.06
C SER A 269 7.57 10.30 -16.05
N PHE A 270 6.77 9.51 -15.33
CA PHE A 270 5.36 9.81 -15.11
C PHE A 270 5.13 10.93 -14.07
N ASN A 271 6.19 11.35 -13.35
CA ASN A 271 6.16 12.51 -12.45
C ASN A 271 6.55 13.82 -13.14
N ASN A 272 6.91 13.77 -14.44
CA ASN A 272 7.32 14.92 -15.22
C ASN A 272 6.31 15.16 -16.35
N PRO A 273 5.86 16.40 -16.61
CA PRO A 273 4.92 16.72 -17.70
C PRO A 273 5.37 16.27 -19.09
N PHE A 274 6.69 16.13 -19.33
CA PHE A 274 7.23 15.65 -20.61
C PHE A 274 6.83 14.20 -20.90
N GLY A 275 6.85 13.33 -19.88
CA GLY A 275 6.57 11.90 -20.04
C GLY A 275 5.18 11.49 -19.58
N ALA A 276 4.59 12.24 -18.65
CA ALA A 276 3.30 11.88 -18.02
C ALA A 276 2.15 11.93 -19.02
N CYS A 277 1.24 10.97 -18.95
CA CYS A 277 -0.03 10.99 -19.67
C CYS A 277 -0.79 12.29 -19.38
N GLU A 278 -1.15 13.04 -20.40
CA GLU A 278 -1.79 14.35 -20.27
C GLU A 278 -3.14 14.29 -19.58
N LYS A 279 -3.89 13.19 -19.75
CA LYS A 279 -5.23 13.04 -19.18
C LYS A 279 -5.21 12.76 -17.68
N CYS A 280 -4.35 11.86 -17.20
CA CYS A 280 -4.26 11.48 -15.78
C CYS A 280 -3.06 12.12 -15.07
N THR A 281 -2.28 12.95 -15.73
CA THR A 281 -1.09 13.61 -15.18
C THR A 281 -0.13 12.65 -14.48
N GLY A 282 0.01 11.43 -15.01
CA GLY A 282 0.89 10.38 -14.50
C GLY A 282 0.33 9.52 -13.37
N LEU A 283 -0.93 9.67 -12.99
CA LEU A 283 -1.56 8.84 -11.95
C LEU A 283 -1.94 7.43 -12.45
N GLY A 284 -2.27 7.29 -13.73
CA GLY A 284 -2.72 6.04 -14.33
C GLY A 284 -4.19 5.74 -14.12
N THR A 285 -4.79 6.30 -13.09
CA THR A 285 -6.18 6.05 -12.68
C THR A 285 -6.90 7.34 -12.31
N PHE A 286 -8.23 7.26 -12.28
CA PHE A 286 -9.09 8.31 -11.78
C PHE A 286 -10.00 7.77 -10.68
N MET A 287 -10.19 8.56 -9.63
CA MET A 287 -11.25 8.29 -8.66
C MET A 287 -12.58 8.78 -9.23
N LYS A 288 -13.52 7.87 -9.47
CA LYS A 288 -14.87 8.16 -9.94
C LYS A 288 -15.90 7.55 -9.01
N VAL A 289 -17.07 8.18 -8.95
CA VAL A 289 -18.20 7.64 -8.22
C VAL A 289 -18.75 6.41 -8.96
N ASP A 290 -18.80 5.27 -8.26
CA ASP A 290 -19.26 3.99 -8.79
C ASP A 290 -20.78 3.87 -8.60
N PRO A 291 -21.58 3.77 -9.68
CA PRO A 291 -23.01 3.58 -9.59
C PRO A 291 -23.43 2.36 -8.76
N ALA A 292 -22.62 1.29 -8.79
CA ALA A 292 -22.90 0.08 -8.02
C ALA A 292 -22.67 0.27 -6.51
N ARG A 293 -21.80 1.19 -6.12
CA ARG A 293 -21.61 1.57 -4.71
C ARG A 293 -22.65 2.57 -4.23
N VAL A 294 -23.13 3.43 -5.11
CA VAL A 294 -24.24 4.35 -4.82
C VAL A 294 -25.53 3.57 -4.58
N ILE A 295 -25.81 2.55 -5.41
CA ILE A 295 -26.97 1.66 -5.29
C ILE A 295 -26.50 0.20 -5.22
N PRO A 296 -26.07 -0.27 -4.03
CA PRO A 296 -25.53 -1.60 -3.89
C PRO A 296 -26.54 -2.74 -4.01
N ASP A 297 -27.79 -2.49 -3.64
CA ASP A 297 -28.88 -3.47 -3.77
C ASP A 297 -30.07 -2.87 -4.50
N LYS A 298 -30.20 -3.21 -5.78
CA LYS A 298 -31.30 -2.75 -6.63
C LYS A 298 -32.65 -3.38 -6.31
N ARG A 299 -32.71 -4.42 -5.47
CA ARG A 299 -33.97 -5.03 -5.01
C ARG A 299 -34.68 -4.17 -3.99
N LYS A 300 -33.96 -3.25 -3.34
CA LYS A 300 -34.50 -2.30 -2.37
C LYS A 300 -35.08 -1.09 -3.06
N SER A 301 -36.09 -0.49 -2.41
CA SER A 301 -36.66 0.80 -2.77
C SER A 301 -35.86 1.96 -2.16
N ILE A 302 -36.12 3.19 -2.60
CA ILE A 302 -35.51 4.40 -2.03
C ILE A 302 -35.83 4.50 -0.53
N ARG A 303 -37.07 4.21 -0.14
CA ARG A 303 -37.54 4.21 1.26
C ARG A 303 -36.77 3.17 2.10
N GLU A 304 -36.42 2.03 1.53
CA GLU A 304 -35.62 0.98 2.16
C GLU A 304 -34.11 1.28 2.10
N SER A 305 -33.76 2.52 1.83
CA SER A 305 -32.36 2.99 1.75
C SER A 305 -31.53 2.26 0.68
N ALA A 306 -32.09 2.10 -0.53
CA ALA A 306 -31.33 1.61 -1.69
C ALA A 306 -30.14 2.51 -2.04
N ILE A 307 -30.25 3.82 -1.81
CA ILE A 307 -29.21 4.82 -2.12
C ILE A 307 -28.30 5.00 -0.89
N LYS A 308 -27.00 4.74 -1.05
CA LYS A 308 -25.97 4.76 0.00
C LYS A 308 -24.93 5.84 -0.28
N ALA A 309 -25.36 7.07 -0.57
CA ALA A 309 -24.44 8.16 -0.89
C ALA A 309 -24.59 9.34 0.08
N SER A 310 -23.49 9.94 0.46
CA SER A 310 -23.43 11.09 1.40
C SER A 310 -24.25 12.27 0.88
N GLY A 311 -25.23 12.73 1.69
CA GLY A 311 -26.18 13.80 1.33
C GLY A 311 -27.37 13.33 0.51
N TRP A 312 -27.45 12.05 0.13
CA TRP A 312 -28.52 11.44 -0.67
C TRP A 312 -29.23 10.27 0.05
N TYR A 313 -28.96 10.09 1.35
CA TYR A 313 -29.75 9.14 2.16
C TYR A 313 -31.21 9.57 2.22
N TYR A 314 -32.12 8.58 2.12
CA TYR A 314 -33.51 8.86 2.37
C TYR A 314 -33.74 9.26 3.82
N ALA A 315 -34.38 10.39 4.01
CA ALA A 315 -34.87 10.82 5.32
C ALA A 315 -36.18 11.61 5.08
N GLU A 316 -37.20 11.34 5.87
CA GLU A 316 -38.50 12.00 5.74
C GLU A 316 -38.38 13.52 5.97
N GLY A 317 -38.99 14.32 5.13
CA GLY A 317 -38.90 15.79 5.14
C GLY A 317 -37.57 16.37 4.61
N SER A 318 -36.68 15.56 4.08
CA SER A 318 -35.37 16.00 3.55
C SER A 318 -35.47 16.53 2.12
N ILE A 319 -34.44 17.29 1.70
CA ILE A 319 -34.29 17.74 0.31
C ILE A 319 -34.15 16.56 -0.65
N SER A 320 -33.48 15.49 -0.22
CA SER A 320 -33.36 14.27 -1.02
C SER A 320 -34.71 13.60 -1.27
N GLU A 321 -35.59 13.52 -0.26
CA GLU A 321 -36.94 12.99 -0.44
C GLU A 321 -37.75 13.83 -1.46
N MET A 322 -37.71 15.16 -1.35
CA MET A 322 -38.39 16.05 -2.30
C MET A 322 -37.86 15.83 -3.72
N THR A 323 -36.56 15.69 -3.89
CA THR A 323 -35.97 15.43 -5.20
C THR A 323 -36.40 14.07 -5.75
N TYR A 324 -36.46 13.03 -4.93
CA TYR A 324 -36.89 11.70 -5.35
C TYR A 324 -38.37 11.67 -5.72
N LYS A 325 -39.24 12.38 -4.99
CA LYS A 325 -40.67 12.54 -5.33
C LYS A 325 -40.86 13.27 -6.67
N ALA A 326 -40.10 14.33 -6.91
CA ALA A 326 -40.11 15.07 -8.15
C ALA A 326 -39.66 14.22 -9.35
N LEU A 327 -38.55 13.47 -9.20
CA LEU A 327 -38.08 12.53 -10.22
C LEU A 327 -39.10 11.40 -10.46
N GLY A 328 -39.69 10.86 -9.38
CA GLY A 328 -40.70 9.80 -9.44
C GLY A 328 -41.95 10.25 -10.20
N LYS A 329 -42.44 11.48 -9.94
CA LYS A 329 -43.56 12.07 -10.67
C LYS A 329 -43.28 12.22 -12.17
N ARG A 330 -42.02 12.57 -12.52
CA ARG A 330 -41.62 12.79 -13.92
C ARG A 330 -41.36 11.50 -14.68
N TYR A 331 -40.66 10.56 -14.07
CA TYR A 331 -40.14 9.33 -14.71
C TYR A 331 -40.92 8.06 -14.35
N GLY A 332 -42.01 8.15 -13.59
CA GLY A 332 -42.95 7.05 -13.39
C GLY A 332 -42.56 6.03 -12.33
N PHE A 333 -41.91 6.45 -11.22
CA PHE A 333 -41.62 5.59 -10.08
C PHE A 333 -42.06 6.21 -8.75
N THR A 334 -42.17 5.42 -7.70
CA THR A 334 -42.50 5.87 -6.34
C THR A 334 -41.31 5.59 -5.42
N LEU A 335 -41.32 6.13 -4.19
CA LEU A 335 -40.32 5.88 -3.18
C LEU A 335 -40.27 4.39 -2.74
N ASP A 336 -41.38 3.68 -2.97
CA ASP A 336 -41.52 2.25 -2.60
C ASP A 336 -41.23 1.29 -3.77
N THR A 337 -41.01 1.82 -4.99
CA THR A 337 -40.63 1.01 -6.16
C THR A 337 -39.19 0.51 -6.00
N PRO A 338 -38.91 -0.80 -6.12
CA PRO A 338 -37.55 -1.30 -6.15
C PRO A 338 -36.75 -0.72 -7.31
N VAL A 339 -35.51 -0.35 -7.08
CA VAL A 339 -34.66 0.30 -8.11
C VAL A 339 -34.46 -0.59 -9.35
N LYS A 340 -34.52 -1.92 -9.22
CA LYS A 340 -34.46 -2.86 -10.36
C LYS A 340 -35.59 -2.67 -11.35
N ASP A 341 -36.74 -2.13 -10.90
CA ASP A 341 -37.93 -1.96 -11.69
C ASP A 341 -38.03 -0.53 -12.30
N PHE A 342 -37.00 0.31 -12.10
CA PHE A 342 -36.88 1.62 -12.72
C PHE A 342 -36.66 1.50 -14.23
N SER A 343 -37.26 2.40 -15.01
CA SER A 343 -36.88 2.54 -16.42
C SER A 343 -35.40 2.96 -16.55
N LYS A 344 -34.78 2.66 -17.70
CA LYS A 344 -33.42 3.10 -17.97
C LYS A 344 -33.26 4.61 -17.88
N GLU A 345 -34.25 5.35 -18.32
CA GLU A 345 -34.30 6.82 -18.26
C GLU A 345 -34.40 7.31 -16.81
N ALA A 346 -35.28 6.70 -16.00
CA ALA A 346 -35.40 7.03 -14.58
C ALA A 346 -34.10 6.80 -13.81
N LEU A 347 -33.46 5.66 -14.04
CA LEU A 347 -32.18 5.34 -13.41
C LEU A 347 -31.07 6.29 -13.89
N HIS A 348 -31.03 6.62 -15.17
CA HIS A 348 -30.09 7.59 -15.73
C HIS A 348 -30.31 8.99 -15.14
N ALA A 349 -31.55 9.47 -15.10
CA ALA A 349 -31.87 10.77 -14.53
C ALA A 349 -31.52 10.84 -13.04
N LEU A 350 -31.76 9.78 -12.27
CA LEU A 350 -31.36 9.69 -10.86
C LEU A 350 -29.84 9.78 -10.67
N LEU A 351 -29.08 9.04 -11.46
CA LEU A 351 -27.62 8.94 -11.29
C LEU A 351 -26.87 10.10 -11.95
N TYR A 352 -27.25 10.50 -13.16
CA TYR A 352 -26.48 11.44 -13.99
C TYR A 352 -27.16 12.78 -14.23
N GLY A 353 -28.41 12.93 -13.75
CA GLY A 353 -29.17 14.17 -13.84
C GLY A 353 -30.17 14.27 -15.01
N THR A 354 -30.92 15.38 -15.00
CA THR A 354 -31.99 15.64 -15.98
C THR A 354 -31.51 16.45 -17.20
N GLY A 355 -30.22 16.75 -17.30
CA GLY A 355 -29.67 17.62 -18.34
C GLY A 355 -30.28 19.02 -18.27
N ASP A 356 -30.80 19.53 -19.39
CA ASP A 356 -31.46 20.85 -19.46
C ASP A 356 -32.91 20.85 -18.98
N GLU A 357 -33.48 19.68 -18.70
CA GLU A 357 -34.86 19.55 -18.23
C GLU A 357 -34.98 20.01 -16.77
N ARG A 358 -35.95 20.95 -16.56
CA ARG A 358 -36.30 21.40 -15.22
C ARG A 358 -37.48 20.57 -14.68
N ILE A 359 -37.28 19.97 -13.51
CA ILE A 359 -38.31 19.21 -12.81
C ILE A 359 -39.01 20.07 -11.76
N GLU A 360 -40.30 19.83 -11.61
CA GLU A 360 -41.16 20.51 -10.62
C GLU A 360 -40.88 19.93 -9.23
N MET A 361 -40.33 20.75 -8.33
CA MET A 361 -40.06 20.42 -6.93
C MET A 361 -41.06 21.14 -6.01
N GLN A 362 -41.69 20.39 -5.13
CA GLN A 362 -42.63 20.91 -4.14
C GLN A 362 -41.99 20.90 -2.77
N ARG A 363 -41.88 22.06 -2.15
CA ARG A 363 -41.36 22.20 -0.78
C ARG A 363 -42.56 22.42 0.15
N GLU A 364 -42.73 21.49 1.09
CA GLU A 364 -43.61 21.66 2.24
C GLU A 364 -42.77 22.05 3.46
N SER A 365 -43.10 23.17 4.08
CA SER A 365 -42.47 23.60 5.35
C SER A 365 -43.53 24.07 6.31
N MET A 366 -43.24 24.15 7.59
CA MET A 366 -44.15 24.73 8.61
C MET A 366 -44.57 26.19 8.31
N PHE A 367 -43.88 26.86 7.37
CA PHE A 367 -44.15 28.27 6.98
C PHE A 367 -44.79 28.40 5.61
N GLY A 368 -45.27 27.32 4.98
CA GLY A 368 -45.96 27.30 3.69
C GLY A 368 -45.42 26.29 2.69
N SER A 369 -46.25 26.02 1.65
CA SER A 369 -45.91 25.20 0.49
C SER A 369 -45.54 26.11 -0.69
N GLY A 370 -44.43 25.75 -1.38
CA GLY A 370 -43.99 26.44 -2.58
C GLY A 370 -43.52 25.46 -3.65
N THR A 371 -43.85 25.78 -4.89
CA THR A 371 -43.42 25.02 -6.06
C THR A 371 -42.31 25.81 -6.78
N TYR A 372 -41.22 25.15 -7.12
CA TYR A 372 -40.15 25.72 -7.93
C TYR A 372 -39.64 24.72 -8.96
N PHE A 373 -39.07 25.21 -10.04
CA PHE A 373 -38.52 24.38 -11.10
C PHE A 373 -36.98 24.42 -11.05
N ASN A 374 -36.36 23.27 -10.91
CA ASN A 374 -34.90 23.15 -10.85
C ASN A 374 -34.39 22.04 -11.76
N GLN A 375 -33.17 22.24 -12.28
CA GLN A 375 -32.42 21.18 -12.94
C GLN A 375 -31.81 20.29 -11.89
N PHE A 376 -31.92 18.99 -12.07
CA PHE A 376 -31.27 18.04 -11.19
C PHE A 376 -29.90 17.60 -11.77
N GLU A 377 -28.84 17.93 -11.07
CA GLU A 377 -27.45 17.64 -11.49
C GLU A 377 -27.14 16.13 -11.60
N GLY A 378 -27.87 15.29 -10.84
CA GLY A 378 -27.57 13.87 -10.69
C GLY A 378 -26.73 13.57 -9.45
N ILE A 379 -26.91 12.38 -8.88
CA ILE A 379 -26.19 11.98 -7.68
C ILE A 379 -24.68 11.90 -7.95
N ILE A 380 -24.28 11.30 -9.07
CA ILE A 380 -22.85 11.08 -9.40
C ILE A 380 -22.14 12.41 -9.67
N PRO A 381 -22.58 13.29 -10.59
CA PRO A 381 -21.92 14.58 -10.81
C PRO A 381 -21.87 15.45 -9.54
N ASN A 382 -22.92 15.42 -8.71
CA ASN A 382 -22.97 16.14 -7.45
C ASN A 382 -21.86 15.66 -6.48
N LEU A 383 -21.71 14.34 -6.31
CA LEU A 383 -20.70 13.77 -5.45
C LEU A 383 -19.29 14.06 -5.96
N GLU A 384 -19.03 13.93 -7.27
CA GLU A 384 -17.73 14.22 -7.87
C GLU A 384 -17.36 15.70 -7.75
N ARG A 385 -18.31 16.61 -7.94
CA ARG A 385 -18.11 18.03 -7.71
C ARG A 385 -17.81 18.33 -6.25
N ARG A 386 -18.63 17.82 -5.32
CA ARG A 386 -18.42 18.00 -3.88
C ARG A 386 -17.08 17.43 -3.41
N PHE A 387 -16.64 16.29 -3.94
CA PHE A 387 -15.34 15.70 -3.62
C PHE A 387 -14.18 16.62 -3.99
N ARG A 388 -14.30 17.34 -5.13
CA ARG A 388 -13.27 18.30 -5.57
C ARG A 388 -13.29 19.62 -4.80
N GLU A 389 -14.47 20.11 -4.43
CA GLU A 389 -14.66 21.47 -3.87
C GLU A 389 -14.59 21.52 -2.34
N THR A 390 -14.86 20.40 -1.65
CA THR A 390 -14.91 20.41 -0.19
C THR A 390 -13.51 20.50 0.43
N SER A 391 -13.39 21.34 1.48
CA SER A 391 -12.24 21.39 2.36
C SER A 391 -12.33 20.44 3.56
N SER A 392 -13.49 19.81 3.77
CA SER A 392 -13.70 18.88 4.89
C SER A 392 -13.21 17.48 4.55
N GLU A 393 -12.18 17.03 5.23
CA GLU A 393 -11.65 15.67 5.08
C GLU A 393 -12.71 14.59 5.39
N TRP A 394 -13.57 14.82 6.39
CA TRP A 394 -14.66 13.90 6.69
C TRP A 394 -15.64 13.74 5.51
N VAL A 395 -16.00 14.83 4.83
CA VAL A 395 -16.88 14.76 3.64
C VAL A 395 -16.20 14.04 2.50
N LYS A 396 -14.89 14.27 2.29
CA LYS A 396 -14.12 13.53 1.28
C LYS A 396 -14.09 12.04 1.58
N GLU A 397 -13.82 11.65 2.82
CA GLU A 397 -13.83 10.25 3.24
C GLU A 397 -15.19 9.59 3.01
N GLU A 398 -16.27 10.25 3.38
CA GLU A 398 -17.65 9.75 3.16
C GLU A 398 -17.97 9.56 1.67
N ILE A 399 -17.55 10.49 0.82
CA ILE A 399 -17.77 10.37 -0.64
C ILE A 399 -16.85 9.29 -1.21
N ALA A 400 -15.62 9.18 -0.74
CA ALA A 400 -14.66 8.16 -1.20
C ALA A 400 -15.17 6.73 -0.99
N LEU A 401 -16.04 6.48 0.00
CA LEU A 401 -16.68 5.16 0.20
C LEU A 401 -17.48 4.67 -1.02
N VAL A 402 -18.04 5.59 -1.80
CA VAL A 402 -18.83 5.27 -3.01
C VAL A 402 -18.02 5.49 -4.29
N MET A 403 -16.73 5.81 -4.19
CA MET A 403 -15.84 5.95 -5.35
C MET A 403 -15.04 4.66 -5.60
N SER A 404 -14.69 4.45 -6.84
CA SER A 404 -13.76 3.41 -7.30
C SER A 404 -12.64 4.02 -8.12
N SER A 405 -11.49 3.34 -8.13
CA SER A 405 -10.38 3.71 -9.00
C SER A 405 -10.60 3.08 -10.36
N GLU A 406 -10.78 3.88 -11.40
CA GLU A 406 -10.90 3.44 -12.78
C GLU A 406 -9.61 3.75 -13.54
N GLU A 407 -9.22 2.86 -14.44
CA GLU A 407 -8.06 3.09 -15.30
C GLU A 407 -8.26 4.30 -16.22
N CYS A 408 -7.18 5.02 -16.45
CA CYS A 408 -7.20 6.15 -17.38
C CYS A 408 -7.46 5.64 -18.81
N PRO A 409 -8.52 6.09 -19.48
CA PRO A 409 -8.87 5.61 -20.82
C PRO A 409 -7.88 6.04 -21.91
N ALA A 410 -6.92 6.91 -21.60
CA ALA A 410 -5.90 7.33 -22.55
C ALA A 410 -4.60 6.52 -22.44
N CYS A 411 -4.19 6.15 -21.24
CA CYS A 411 -2.95 5.40 -21.05
C CYS A 411 -3.18 3.97 -20.50
N HIS A 412 -4.42 3.59 -20.21
CA HIS A 412 -4.79 2.26 -19.70
C HIS A 412 -3.91 1.82 -18.54
N GLY A 413 -3.81 2.67 -17.51
CA GLY A 413 -2.99 2.42 -16.32
C GLY A 413 -1.49 2.71 -16.46
N ARG A 414 -0.96 2.81 -17.67
CA ARG A 414 0.49 2.88 -17.96
C ARG A 414 1.17 4.20 -17.60
N ARG A 415 0.43 5.24 -17.20
CA ARG A 415 0.89 6.54 -16.65
C ARG A 415 1.66 7.44 -17.62
N LEU A 416 2.19 6.95 -18.74
CA LEU A 416 3.04 7.67 -19.69
C LEU A 416 2.28 8.05 -20.97
N LYS A 417 2.87 8.99 -21.74
CA LYS A 417 2.40 9.37 -23.09
C LYS A 417 2.57 8.22 -24.09
N PRO A 418 1.74 8.16 -25.15
CA PRO A 418 1.89 7.14 -26.21
C PRO A 418 3.27 7.14 -26.87
N THR A 419 3.89 8.32 -27.04
CA THR A 419 5.24 8.46 -27.61
C THR A 419 6.32 7.84 -26.73
N SER A 420 6.20 7.97 -25.39
CA SER A 420 7.12 7.33 -24.45
C SER A 420 6.92 5.81 -24.40
N LEU A 421 5.67 5.35 -24.49
CA LEU A 421 5.33 3.92 -24.52
C LEU A 421 5.70 3.24 -25.85
N ALA A 422 5.91 4.02 -26.91
CA ALA A 422 6.35 3.51 -28.20
C ALA A 422 7.87 3.26 -28.28
N VAL A 423 8.63 3.54 -27.22
CA VAL A 423 10.06 3.24 -27.14
C VAL A 423 10.26 1.89 -26.47
N THR A 424 11.04 1.00 -27.09
CA THR A 424 11.27 -0.36 -26.61
C THR A 424 12.75 -0.66 -26.39
N VAL A 425 13.05 -1.54 -25.44
CA VAL A 425 14.36 -2.18 -25.26
C VAL A 425 14.11 -3.70 -25.31
N GLY A 426 14.79 -4.40 -26.21
CA GLY A 426 14.54 -5.83 -26.40
C GLY A 426 13.08 -6.15 -26.78
N GLY A 427 12.38 -5.21 -27.44
CA GLY A 427 10.99 -5.35 -27.87
C GLY A 427 9.92 -5.05 -26.81
N ILE A 428 10.29 -4.62 -25.61
CA ILE A 428 9.35 -4.31 -24.51
C ILE A 428 9.50 -2.84 -24.12
N ASN A 429 8.38 -2.13 -23.91
CA ASN A 429 8.40 -0.76 -23.40
C ASN A 429 8.53 -0.73 -21.86
N ILE A 430 8.85 0.44 -21.32
CA ILE A 430 9.13 0.62 -19.88
C ILE A 430 7.94 0.25 -18.98
N ALA A 431 6.70 0.48 -19.40
CA ALA A 431 5.53 0.15 -18.60
C ALA A 431 5.30 -1.37 -18.58
N ASP A 432 5.32 -2.03 -19.75
CA ASP A 432 5.18 -3.48 -19.85
C ASP A 432 6.34 -4.23 -19.16
N PHE A 433 7.54 -3.63 -19.08
CA PHE A 433 8.62 -4.13 -18.24
C PHE A 433 8.26 -4.06 -16.75
N CYS A 434 7.82 -2.88 -16.27
CA CYS A 434 7.46 -2.69 -14.87
C CYS A 434 6.23 -3.49 -14.42
N ASP A 435 5.38 -3.94 -15.33
CA ASP A 435 4.22 -4.78 -15.04
C ASP A 435 4.57 -6.26 -14.86
N LYS A 436 5.78 -6.66 -15.25
CA LYS A 436 6.31 -8.00 -14.95
C LYS A 436 6.66 -8.13 -13.48
N SER A 437 6.64 -9.36 -12.98
CA SER A 437 7.19 -9.67 -11.67
C SER A 437 8.70 -9.50 -11.65
N VAL A 438 9.28 -9.20 -10.49
CA VAL A 438 10.74 -9.10 -10.32
C VAL A 438 11.47 -10.34 -10.83
N ASN A 439 10.89 -11.53 -10.69
CA ASN A 439 11.46 -12.76 -11.27
C ASN A 439 11.50 -12.69 -12.81
N GLU A 440 10.40 -12.33 -13.46
CA GLU A 440 10.30 -12.20 -14.92
C GLU A 440 11.16 -11.05 -15.45
N GLU A 441 11.28 -9.94 -14.68
CA GLU A 441 12.18 -8.83 -15.02
C GLU A 441 13.64 -9.27 -15.01
N LEU A 442 14.08 -10.06 -14.02
CA LEU A 442 15.42 -10.65 -13.95
C LEU A 442 15.68 -11.60 -15.13
N ASP A 443 14.70 -12.44 -15.46
CA ASP A 443 14.83 -13.36 -16.59
C ASP A 443 14.92 -12.58 -17.91
N PHE A 444 14.13 -11.53 -18.07
CA PHE A 444 14.22 -10.65 -19.23
C PHE A 444 15.59 -9.97 -19.34
N ILE A 445 16.10 -9.35 -18.27
CA ILE A 445 17.42 -8.68 -18.27
C ILE A 445 18.54 -9.66 -18.64
N ASN A 446 18.44 -10.93 -18.23
CA ASN A 446 19.42 -11.96 -18.55
C ASN A 446 19.33 -12.48 -20.00
N THR A 447 18.18 -12.35 -20.65
CA THR A 447 17.89 -12.94 -21.96
C THR A 447 17.64 -11.91 -23.06
N ALA A 448 17.51 -10.63 -22.71
CA ALA A 448 17.24 -9.55 -23.68
C ALA A 448 18.31 -9.48 -24.77
N LYS A 449 17.85 -9.56 -26.02
CA LYS A 449 18.73 -9.37 -27.17
C LYS A 449 18.77 -7.91 -27.56
N VAL A 450 19.89 -7.29 -27.39
CA VAL A 450 20.20 -5.92 -27.82
C VAL A 450 21.38 -5.95 -28.81
N SER A 451 21.59 -4.86 -29.55
CA SER A 451 22.74 -4.79 -30.48
C SER A 451 24.05 -4.79 -29.69
N THR A 452 25.16 -5.21 -30.26
CA THR A 452 26.48 -5.20 -29.61
C THR A 452 26.87 -3.80 -29.11
N ARG A 453 26.48 -2.77 -29.84
CA ARG A 453 26.67 -1.35 -29.45
C ARG A 453 25.86 -1.03 -28.19
N ASP A 454 24.58 -1.40 -28.19
CA ASP A 454 23.68 -1.11 -27.06
C ASP A 454 24.02 -1.94 -25.83
N GLU A 455 24.56 -3.14 -26.02
CA GLU A 455 25.10 -3.95 -24.93
C GLU A 455 26.26 -3.25 -24.23
N MET A 456 27.20 -2.67 -24.98
CA MET A 456 28.33 -1.92 -24.43
C MET A 456 27.87 -0.65 -23.69
N ILE A 457 26.87 0.07 -24.21
CA ILE A 457 26.33 1.27 -23.59
C ILE A 457 25.49 0.91 -22.35
N GLY A 458 24.70 -0.16 -22.43
CA GLY A 458 23.75 -0.59 -21.43
C GLY A 458 24.37 -1.42 -20.28
N ALA A 459 25.55 -2.02 -20.48
CA ALA A 459 26.14 -2.95 -19.52
C ALA A 459 26.22 -2.43 -18.07
N PRO A 460 26.63 -1.19 -17.78
CA PRO A 460 26.64 -0.66 -16.42
C PRO A 460 25.22 -0.54 -15.85
N ILE A 461 24.25 -0.15 -16.69
CA ILE A 461 22.85 0.04 -16.26
C ILE A 461 22.20 -1.32 -16.00
N PHE A 462 22.40 -2.30 -16.91
CA PHE A 462 21.91 -3.67 -16.71
C PHE A 462 22.45 -4.30 -15.43
N LYS A 463 23.74 -4.06 -15.11
CA LYS A 463 24.33 -4.54 -13.88
C LYS A 463 23.61 -3.99 -12.64
N GLU A 464 23.41 -2.68 -12.57
CA GLU A 464 22.73 -2.03 -11.45
C GLU A 464 21.26 -2.50 -11.30
N VAL A 465 20.52 -2.57 -12.41
CA VAL A 465 19.13 -3.05 -12.39
C VAL A 465 19.06 -4.50 -11.93
N LYS A 466 19.95 -5.36 -12.45
CA LYS A 466 20.03 -6.79 -12.07
C LYS A 466 20.36 -6.97 -10.60
N GLU A 467 21.31 -6.22 -10.06
CA GLU A 467 21.69 -6.30 -8.65
C GLU A 467 20.53 -5.88 -7.74
N ARG A 468 19.86 -4.75 -8.04
CA ARG A 468 18.71 -4.25 -7.25
C ARG A 468 17.50 -5.18 -7.32
N LEU A 469 17.16 -5.71 -8.49
CA LEU A 469 16.14 -6.74 -8.64
C LEU A 469 16.51 -8.03 -7.90
N GLY A 470 17.79 -8.41 -7.94
CA GLY A 470 18.33 -9.53 -7.20
C GLY A 470 18.16 -9.39 -5.68
N PHE A 471 18.35 -8.17 -5.15
CA PHE A 471 18.09 -7.90 -3.73
C PHE A 471 16.61 -8.02 -3.39
N LEU A 472 15.69 -7.50 -4.22
CA LEU A 472 14.25 -7.69 -4.00
C LEU A 472 13.87 -9.18 -3.98
N LYS A 473 14.44 -9.98 -4.90
CA LYS A 473 14.23 -11.43 -4.93
C LYS A 473 14.79 -12.11 -3.67
N SER A 474 15.94 -11.67 -3.17
CA SER A 474 16.61 -12.25 -1.99
C SER A 474 15.84 -12.03 -0.69
N VAL A 475 15.03 -10.97 -0.60
CA VAL A 475 14.15 -10.72 0.55
C VAL A 475 12.73 -11.29 0.36
N GLY A 476 12.53 -12.18 -0.61
CA GLY A 476 11.26 -12.87 -0.84
C GLY A 476 10.20 -12.06 -1.59
N LEU A 477 10.59 -10.98 -2.28
CA LEU A 477 9.69 -10.09 -3.02
C LEU A 477 9.69 -10.33 -4.54
N GLY A 478 10.13 -11.51 -5.00
CA GLY A 478 10.20 -11.85 -6.42
C GLY A 478 8.87 -11.85 -7.17
N TYR A 479 7.75 -11.90 -6.48
CA TYR A 479 6.40 -11.85 -7.04
C TYR A 479 5.87 -10.43 -7.27
N LEU A 480 6.48 -9.40 -6.67
CA LEU A 480 6.05 -8.01 -6.85
C LEU A 480 6.35 -7.50 -8.25
N THR A 481 5.56 -6.51 -8.68
CA THR A 481 5.80 -5.74 -9.91
C THR A 481 6.33 -4.35 -9.56
N LEU A 482 7.20 -3.78 -10.39
CA LEU A 482 7.72 -2.43 -10.17
C LEU A 482 6.65 -1.34 -10.33
N SER A 483 5.60 -1.63 -11.11
CA SER A 483 4.44 -0.72 -11.30
C SER A 483 3.52 -0.65 -10.09
N ARG A 484 3.58 -1.61 -9.15
CA ARG A 484 2.70 -1.67 -7.98
C ARG A 484 2.83 -0.42 -7.12
N GLY A 485 1.71 0.20 -6.78
CA GLY A 485 1.67 1.40 -5.95
C GLY A 485 2.13 1.14 -4.52
N ALA A 486 2.98 2.01 -3.98
CA ALA A 486 3.51 1.86 -2.61
C ALA A 486 2.42 1.83 -1.53
N ALA A 487 1.30 2.52 -1.74
CA ALA A 487 0.15 2.53 -0.83
C ALA A 487 -0.60 1.19 -0.74
N SER A 488 -0.40 0.28 -1.69
CA SER A 488 -1.02 -1.06 -1.70
C SER A 488 -0.16 -2.15 -1.04
N LEU A 489 1.04 -1.79 -0.59
CA LEU A 489 1.97 -2.71 0.04
C LEU A 489 1.57 -2.96 1.49
N SER A 490 1.73 -4.19 1.95
CA SER A 490 1.70 -4.50 3.38
C SER A 490 2.88 -3.86 4.13
N GLY A 491 2.77 -3.69 5.43
CA GLY A 491 3.87 -3.17 6.26
C GLY A 491 5.16 -3.97 6.07
N GLY A 492 5.08 -5.29 6.09
CA GLY A 492 6.22 -6.17 5.87
C GLY A 492 6.81 -6.11 4.46
N GLU A 493 5.98 -5.98 3.40
CA GLU A 493 6.49 -5.76 2.04
C GLU A 493 7.26 -4.45 1.93
N SER A 494 6.71 -3.36 2.49
CA SER A 494 7.37 -2.04 2.49
C SER A 494 8.70 -2.05 3.23
N GLN A 495 8.75 -2.70 4.38
CA GLN A 495 9.97 -2.85 5.18
C GLN A 495 11.05 -3.63 4.44
N ARG A 496 10.68 -4.75 3.79
CA ARG A 496 11.62 -5.56 2.99
C ARG A 496 12.13 -4.84 1.75
N ILE A 497 11.31 -4.01 1.11
CA ILE A 497 11.75 -3.13 0.02
C ILE A 497 12.84 -2.19 0.52
N ARG A 498 12.66 -1.55 1.68
CA ARG A 498 13.69 -0.69 2.28
C ARG A 498 14.96 -1.46 2.63
N LEU A 499 14.83 -2.65 3.22
CA LEU A 499 15.97 -3.51 3.51
C LEU A 499 16.73 -3.84 2.23
N ALA A 500 16.05 -4.25 1.15
CA ALA A 500 16.66 -4.54 -0.14
C ALA A 500 17.40 -3.32 -0.71
N THR A 501 16.81 -2.12 -0.60
CA THR A 501 17.44 -0.86 -1.04
C THR A 501 18.71 -0.54 -0.24
N GLN A 502 18.69 -0.76 1.08
CA GLN A 502 19.87 -0.53 1.94
C GLN A 502 21.00 -1.51 1.64
N ILE A 503 20.69 -2.78 1.37
CA ILE A 503 21.69 -3.77 0.95
C ILE A 503 22.32 -3.34 -0.37
N GLY A 504 21.51 -2.83 -1.31
CA GLY A 504 21.98 -2.30 -2.59
C GLY A 504 22.94 -1.12 -2.48
N SER A 505 22.89 -0.36 -1.38
CA SER A 505 23.83 0.75 -1.13
C SER A 505 25.25 0.29 -0.75
N ALA A 506 25.44 -1.00 -0.42
CA ALA A 506 26.71 -1.62 -0.04
C ALA A 506 27.48 -0.85 1.05
N LEU A 507 26.76 -0.19 1.97
CA LEU A 507 27.38 0.54 3.08
C LEU A 507 28.04 -0.43 4.04
N THR A 508 29.21 -0.04 4.56
CA THR A 508 30.00 -0.81 5.53
C THR A 508 30.24 -0.01 6.80
N GLY A 509 30.38 -0.69 7.94
CA GLY A 509 30.61 -0.04 9.23
C GLY A 509 29.40 0.70 9.79
N VAL A 510 28.18 0.36 9.34
CA VAL A 510 26.92 0.97 9.76
C VAL A 510 26.24 0.11 10.82
N LEU A 511 25.49 0.76 11.70
CA LEU A 511 24.57 0.10 12.63
C LEU A 511 23.16 0.10 12.03
N TYR A 512 22.65 -1.08 11.68
CA TYR A 512 21.25 -1.24 11.26
C TYR A 512 20.38 -1.66 12.44
N VAL A 513 19.25 -0.98 12.62
CA VAL A 513 18.23 -1.33 13.61
C VAL A 513 16.94 -1.68 12.88
N LEU A 514 16.50 -2.94 13.02
CA LEU A 514 15.32 -3.47 12.31
C LEU A 514 14.23 -3.83 13.32
N ASP A 515 12.96 -3.49 12.97
CA ASP A 515 11.79 -3.79 13.78
C ASP A 515 11.02 -4.96 13.16
N GLU A 516 11.09 -6.14 13.77
CA GLU A 516 10.34 -7.34 13.40
C GLU A 516 10.30 -7.62 11.87
N PRO A 517 11.45 -7.77 11.20
CA PRO A 517 11.49 -7.90 9.74
C PRO A 517 10.88 -9.21 9.20
N SER A 518 10.67 -10.22 10.06
CA SER A 518 10.04 -11.50 9.69
C SER A 518 8.51 -11.45 9.61
N ILE A 519 7.88 -10.32 9.96
CA ILE A 519 6.41 -10.19 9.99
C ILE A 519 5.77 -10.55 8.64
N GLY A 520 4.71 -11.37 8.71
CA GLY A 520 3.91 -11.78 7.55
C GLY A 520 4.69 -12.65 6.55
N LEU A 521 5.81 -13.24 6.99
CA LEU A 521 6.61 -14.14 6.17
C LEU A 521 6.25 -15.60 6.42
N HIS A 522 6.13 -16.35 5.32
CA HIS A 522 6.22 -17.79 5.39
C HIS A 522 7.65 -18.21 5.75
N GLN A 523 7.84 -19.34 6.45
CA GLN A 523 9.15 -19.79 6.92
C GLN A 523 10.19 -19.88 5.80
N ARG A 524 9.80 -20.33 4.61
CA ARG A 524 10.66 -20.36 3.41
C ARG A 524 11.24 -18.98 3.05
N ASP A 525 10.44 -17.95 3.17
CA ASP A 525 10.89 -16.58 2.85
C ASP A 525 11.67 -15.97 4.02
N ASN A 526 11.38 -16.39 5.25
CA ASN A 526 12.15 -16.03 6.44
C ASN A 526 13.59 -16.55 6.35
N ASP A 527 13.82 -17.78 5.90
CA ASP A 527 15.17 -18.31 5.66
C ASP A 527 15.98 -17.43 4.71
N LYS A 528 15.36 -16.91 3.63
CA LYS A 528 16.00 -15.98 2.69
C LYS A 528 16.33 -14.65 3.37
N LEU A 529 15.41 -14.14 4.18
CA LEU A 529 15.63 -12.91 4.95
C LEU A 529 16.81 -13.04 5.92
N ILE A 530 16.88 -14.13 6.68
CA ILE A 530 17.98 -14.40 7.62
C ILE A 530 19.32 -14.49 6.86
N ALA A 531 19.36 -15.21 5.73
CA ALA A 531 20.55 -15.28 4.89
C ALA A 531 20.98 -13.89 4.39
N THR A 532 20.01 -13.04 4.07
CA THR A 532 20.24 -11.65 3.64
C THR A 532 20.80 -10.79 4.77
N MET A 533 20.25 -10.89 5.99
CA MET A 533 20.76 -10.21 7.18
C MET A 533 22.20 -10.65 7.52
N LYS A 534 22.49 -11.94 7.41
CA LYS A 534 23.87 -12.46 7.60
C LYS A 534 24.83 -11.89 6.56
N ARG A 535 24.41 -11.81 5.29
CA ARG A 535 25.22 -11.17 4.24
C ARG A 535 25.50 -9.71 4.57
N LEU A 536 24.51 -8.95 5.05
CA LEU A 536 24.69 -7.56 5.44
C LEU A 536 25.66 -7.42 6.63
N ARG A 537 25.60 -8.32 7.62
CA ARG A 537 26.56 -8.42 8.71
C ARG A 537 27.98 -8.69 8.18
N ASP A 538 28.11 -9.66 7.28
CA ASP A 538 29.40 -10.10 6.74
C ASP A 538 30.13 -9.02 5.91
N LEU A 539 29.40 -7.97 5.50
CA LEU A 539 29.97 -6.74 4.93
C LEU A 539 30.62 -5.82 5.98
N GLY A 540 30.66 -6.23 7.25
CA GLY A 540 31.23 -5.44 8.34
C GLY A 540 30.24 -4.47 8.99
N ASN A 541 28.96 -4.82 9.02
CA ASN A 541 27.90 -4.05 9.67
C ASN A 541 27.45 -4.70 10.97
N THR A 542 26.99 -3.88 11.90
CA THR A 542 26.28 -4.35 13.10
C THR A 542 24.78 -4.31 12.86
N LEU A 543 24.08 -5.41 13.11
CA LEU A 543 22.63 -5.49 13.00
C LEU A 543 22.02 -5.72 14.37
N ILE A 544 21.12 -4.82 14.79
CA ILE A 544 20.24 -5.00 15.93
C ILE A 544 18.83 -5.26 15.38
N VAL A 545 18.27 -6.41 15.72
CA VAL A 545 16.96 -6.83 15.22
C VAL A 545 16.06 -7.09 16.42
N VAL A 546 14.96 -6.35 16.52
CA VAL A 546 13.88 -6.67 17.47
C VAL A 546 13.08 -7.80 16.84
N GLU A 547 13.07 -8.99 17.47
CA GLU A 547 12.45 -10.17 16.87
C GLU A 547 11.87 -11.13 17.89
N HIS A 548 10.85 -11.89 17.41
CA HIS A 548 10.16 -12.92 18.16
C HIS A 548 10.23 -14.30 17.50
N ASP A 549 10.71 -14.37 16.26
CA ASP A 549 10.81 -15.60 15.49
C ASP A 549 11.92 -16.51 16.03
N GLU A 550 11.58 -17.78 16.27
CA GLU A 550 12.52 -18.78 16.84
C GLU A 550 13.71 -19.05 15.92
N ASP A 551 13.49 -19.13 14.60
CA ASP A 551 14.54 -19.42 13.63
C ASP A 551 15.54 -18.27 13.53
N THR A 552 15.06 -17.04 13.54
CA THR A 552 15.91 -15.84 13.59
C THR A 552 16.73 -15.79 14.87
N MET A 553 16.12 -16.08 16.03
CA MET A 553 16.84 -16.14 17.32
C MET A 553 17.91 -17.23 17.32
N ARG A 554 17.60 -18.43 16.80
CA ARG A 554 18.57 -19.54 16.76
C ARG A 554 19.75 -19.28 15.84
N GLN A 555 19.58 -18.45 14.84
CA GLN A 555 20.61 -18.09 13.87
C GLN A 555 21.34 -16.78 14.19
N ALA A 556 20.99 -16.10 15.28
CA ALA A 556 21.65 -14.89 15.78
C ALA A 556 23.04 -15.21 16.38
N ASP A 557 23.98 -14.26 16.23
CA ASP A 557 25.27 -14.33 16.87
C ASP A 557 25.20 -14.01 18.37
N TYR A 558 24.24 -13.12 18.72
CA TYR A 558 24.06 -12.64 20.09
C TYR A 558 22.59 -12.32 20.33
N ILE A 559 22.07 -12.67 21.50
CA ILE A 559 20.69 -12.42 21.90
C ILE A 559 20.68 -11.58 23.17
N VAL A 560 19.78 -10.63 23.23
CA VAL A 560 19.46 -9.83 24.42
C VAL A 560 17.98 -10.07 24.77
N ASP A 561 17.73 -10.70 25.91
CA ASP A 561 16.38 -10.96 26.43
C ASP A 561 15.96 -9.85 27.38
N VAL A 562 14.97 -9.06 27.00
CA VAL A 562 14.45 -7.90 27.76
C VAL A 562 13.18 -8.30 28.46
N GLY A 563 13.13 -8.12 29.77
CA GLY A 563 11.99 -8.54 30.60
C GLY A 563 12.10 -8.11 32.03
N PRO A 564 11.71 -8.98 33.00
CA PRO A 564 11.09 -10.31 32.83
C PRO A 564 9.60 -10.27 32.45
N GLY A 565 8.94 -9.13 32.63
CA GLY A 565 7.52 -8.90 32.34
C GLY A 565 7.30 -7.82 31.29
N ALA A 566 6.09 -7.25 31.26
CA ALA A 566 5.71 -6.15 30.40
C ALA A 566 5.43 -4.87 31.21
N GLY A 567 5.51 -3.71 30.60
CA GLY A 567 5.27 -2.42 31.25
C GLY A 567 6.17 -2.19 32.43
N VAL A 568 5.61 -1.88 33.60
CA VAL A 568 6.36 -1.64 34.86
C VAL A 568 7.11 -2.86 35.38
N HIS A 569 6.71 -4.07 34.96
CA HIS A 569 7.36 -5.33 35.30
C HIS A 569 8.48 -5.73 34.29
N GLY A 570 8.67 -4.93 33.24
CA GLY A 570 9.73 -5.08 32.24
C GLY A 570 10.93 -4.18 32.50
N GLY A 571 11.65 -3.88 31.45
CA GLY A 571 12.72 -2.87 31.43
C GLY A 571 14.05 -3.32 32.00
N GLU A 572 14.27 -4.62 32.23
CA GLU A 572 15.52 -5.20 32.71
C GLU A 572 16.14 -6.11 31.65
N ILE A 573 17.47 -6.24 31.62
CA ILE A 573 18.13 -7.28 30.86
C ILE A 573 18.11 -8.58 31.68
N VAL A 574 17.32 -9.55 31.24
CA VAL A 574 17.15 -10.84 31.90
C VAL A 574 18.34 -11.76 31.60
N ALA A 575 18.79 -11.75 30.35
CA ALA A 575 19.90 -12.52 29.87
C ALA A 575 20.49 -11.89 28.59
N ALA A 576 21.79 -12.05 28.39
CA ALA A 576 22.48 -11.65 27.16
C ALA A 576 23.58 -12.65 26.85
N GLY A 577 23.72 -13.02 25.57
CA GLY A 577 24.76 -13.99 25.14
C GLY A 577 24.31 -14.84 23.96
N SER A 578 24.88 -16.03 23.81
CA SER A 578 24.46 -16.99 22.80
C SER A 578 23.10 -17.64 23.14
N VAL A 579 22.51 -18.31 22.16
CA VAL A 579 21.28 -19.12 22.38
C VAL A 579 21.42 -20.07 23.56
N ALA A 580 22.57 -20.74 23.66
CA ALA A 580 22.84 -21.69 24.73
C ALA A 580 22.91 -21.01 26.11
N ASP A 581 23.39 -19.77 26.18
CA ASP A 581 23.41 -19.01 27.43
C ASP A 581 22.03 -18.56 27.85
N ILE A 582 21.23 -18.09 26.92
CA ILE A 582 19.82 -17.72 27.17
C ILE A 582 19.01 -18.93 27.68
N CYS A 583 19.18 -20.11 27.08
CA CYS A 583 18.51 -21.33 27.49
C CYS A 583 18.83 -21.78 28.93
N LYS A 584 20.03 -21.47 29.45
CA LYS A 584 20.44 -21.82 30.82
C LYS A 584 19.76 -20.96 31.89
N VAL A 585 19.35 -19.74 31.53
CA VAL A 585 18.79 -18.79 32.51
C VAL A 585 17.33 -19.18 32.82
N LYS A 586 17.07 -19.62 34.06
CA LYS A 586 15.74 -20.07 34.51
C LYS A 586 14.71 -18.94 34.51
N ARG A 587 15.14 -17.69 34.75
CA ARG A 587 14.28 -16.50 34.78
C ARG A 587 13.87 -16.05 33.38
N SER A 588 14.58 -16.48 32.33
CA SER A 588 14.29 -16.15 30.94
C SER A 588 13.08 -16.93 30.43
N ILE A 589 12.00 -16.21 30.08
CA ILE A 589 10.81 -16.79 29.44
C ILE A 589 11.18 -17.25 28.04
N THR A 590 11.88 -16.43 27.26
CA THR A 590 12.42 -16.77 25.94
C THR A 590 13.24 -18.05 26.01
N GLY A 591 14.19 -18.13 26.97
CA GLY A 591 15.01 -19.33 27.17
C GLY A 591 14.19 -20.57 27.56
N ALA A 592 13.05 -20.42 28.22
CA ALA A 592 12.19 -21.54 28.53
C ALA A 592 11.52 -22.12 27.28
N TYR A 593 11.14 -21.29 26.29
CA TYR A 593 10.58 -21.77 25.01
C TYR A 593 11.68 -22.31 24.09
N LEU A 594 12.79 -21.61 23.93
CA LEU A 594 13.91 -22.06 23.08
C LEU A 594 14.48 -23.42 23.52
N SER A 595 14.48 -23.70 24.85
CA SER A 595 14.96 -24.98 25.39
C SER A 595 13.89 -26.09 25.39
N GLY A 596 12.63 -25.80 25.03
CA GLY A 596 11.52 -26.77 25.10
C GLY A 596 10.94 -27.00 26.51
N ARG A 597 11.44 -26.29 27.55
CA ARG A 597 10.84 -26.35 28.90
C ARG A 597 9.39 -25.85 28.94
N LYS A 598 9.04 -24.93 28.03
CA LYS A 598 7.68 -24.49 27.73
C LYS A 598 7.47 -24.59 26.23
N PHE A 599 6.31 -24.99 25.79
CA PHE A 599 5.93 -25.06 24.38
C PHE A 599 4.42 -24.99 24.24
N VAL A 600 3.94 -24.68 23.04
CA VAL A 600 2.52 -24.76 22.69
C VAL A 600 2.20 -26.22 22.36
N GLU A 601 1.26 -26.81 23.08
CA GLU A 601 0.89 -28.22 22.97
C GLU A 601 0.05 -28.46 21.71
N VAL A 602 0.18 -29.62 21.09
CA VAL A 602 -0.70 -30.09 20.01
C VAL A 602 -1.92 -30.78 20.66
N PRO A 603 -3.16 -30.53 20.21
CA PRO A 603 -4.34 -31.22 20.78
C PRO A 603 -4.27 -32.71 20.48
N GLU A 604 -4.70 -33.54 21.45
CA GLU A 604 -4.76 -35.02 21.29
C GLU A 604 -5.76 -35.43 20.20
N THR A 605 -6.85 -34.70 20.10
CA THR A 605 -7.90 -34.93 19.09
C THR A 605 -8.27 -33.61 18.42
N ARG A 606 -8.49 -33.64 17.09
CA ARG A 606 -8.98 -32.48 16.34
C ARG A 606 -10.50 -32.42 16.43
N ARG A 607 -11.08 -31.20 16.47
CA ARG A 607 -12.51 -30.98 16.47
C ARG A 607 -13.12 -31.42 15.15
N GLU A 608 -14.22 -32.19 15.19
CA GLU A 608 -14.92 -32.64 13.99
C GLU A 608 -15.74 -31.52 13.32
N GLY A 609 -16.07 -30.45 14.08
CA GLY A 609 -16.95 -29.39 13.63
C GLY A 609 -18.44 -29.80 13.69
N ASN A 610 -19.28 -29.01 13.03
CA ASN A 610 -20.75 -29.22 13.06
C ASN A 610 -21.29 -29.88 11.77
N GLY A 611 -20.43 -30.37 10.88
CA GLY A 611 -20.80 -31.01 9.61
C GLY A 611 -21.26 -30.06 8.51
N LYS A 612 -21.25 -28.75 8.74
CA LYS A 612 -21.60 -27.68 7.79
C LYS A 612 -20.36 -26.95 7.30
N ALA A 613 -20.44 -26.34 6.14
CA ALA A 613 -19.32 -25.56 5.60
C ALA A 613 -19.81 -24.32 4.86
N LEU A 614 -18.98 -23.27 4.87
CA LEU A 614 -19.06 -22.21 3.88
C LEU A 614 -18.24 -22.61 2.67
N ARG A 615 -18.79 -22.47 1.47
CA ARG A 615 -18.11 -22.81 0.23
C ARG A 615 -17.96 -21.57 -0.65
N VAL A 616 -16.73 -21.23 -0.97
CA VAL A 616 -16.41 -20.20 -1.98
C VAL A 616 -16.23 -20.92 -3.32
N VAL A 617 -17.04 -20.56 -4.31
CA VAL A 617 -17.07 -21.24 -5.63
C VAL A 617 -16.39 -20.36 -6.67
N LYS A 618 -15.40 -20.91 -7.38
CA LYS A 618 -14.65 -20.27 -8.49
C LYS A 618 -14.20 -18.86 -8.17
N ALA A 619 -13.40 -18.73 -7.14
CA ALA A 619 -12.77 -17.46 -6.79
C ALA A 619 -11.69 -17.10 -7.80
N HIS A 620 -11.76 -15.89 -8.41
CA HIS A 620 -10.86 -15.45 -9.47
C HIS A 620 -10.45 -13.97 -9.33
N GLU A 621 -10.54 -13.42 -8.12
CA GLU A 621 -10.04 -12.07 -7.83
C GLU A 621 -8.51 -12.07 -7.75
N ASN A 622 -7.86 -11.03 -8.29
CA ASN A 622 -6.41 -10.85 -8.32
C ASN A 622 -5.68 -12.05 -8.96
N ASN A 623 -4.89 -12.78 -8.18
CA ASN A 623 -4.13 -13.95 -8.66
C ASN A 623 -4.81 -15.29 -8.46
N LEU A 624 -6.02 -15.33 -7.91
CA LEU A 624 -6.74 -16.60 -7.70
C LEU A 624 -7.18 -17.22 -9.04
N GLN A 625 -7.00 -18.53 -9.16
CA GLN A 625 -7.19 -19.29 -10.41
C GLN A 625 -8.46 -20.16 -10.35
N ASP A 626 -9.64 -19.51 -10.35
CA ASP A 626 -10.97 -20.18 -10.31
C ASP A 626 -11.09 -21.25 -9.23
N ILE A 627 -10.53 -21.01 -8.04
CA ILE A 627 -10.49 -21.99 -6.97
C ILE A 627 -11.85 -22.14 -6.26
N THR A 628 -12.17 -23.38 -5.90
CA THR A 628 -13.33 -23.70 -5.04
C THR A 628 -12.82 -24.23 -3.72
N VAL A 629 -13.27 -23.65 -2.60
CA VAL A 629 -12.74 -23.92 -1.26
C VAL A 629 -13.86 -24.06 -0.24
N ASP A 630 -13.78 -25.10 0.60
CA ASP A 630 -14.68 -25.34 1.72
C ASP A 630 -14.04 -24.87 3.04
N PHE A 631 -14.81 -24.13 3.83
CA PHE A 631 -14.46 -23.70 5.18
C PHE A 631 -15.41 -24.44 6.17
N PRO A 632 -15.00 -25.56 6.78
CA PRO A 632 -15.84 -26.32 7.69
C PRO A 632 -16.16 -25.51 8.95
N LEU A 633 -17.45 -25.44 9.34
CA LEU A 633 -17.90 -24.64 10.47
C LEU A 633 -17.66 -25.34 11.82
N GLY A 634 -17.50 -24.54 12.89
CA GLY A 634 -17.22 -25.01 14.22
C GLY A 634 -15.78 -25.49 14.43
N LYS A 635 -14.83 -24.97 13.65
CA LYS A 635 -13.41 -25.33 13.70
C LYS A 635 -12.50 -24.10 13.78
N LEU A 636 -11.27 -24.33 14.24
CA LEU A 636 -10.15 -23.43 14.06
C LEU A 636 -9.50 -23.73 12.70
N ILE A 637 -9.66 -22.83 11.73
CA ILE A 637 -9.16 -22.96 10.37
C ILE A 637 -7.98 -22.04 10.17
N CYS A 638 -6.83 -22.56 9.77
CA CYS A 638 -5.68 -21.78 9.36
C CYS A 638 -5.58 -21.73 7.83
N VAL A 639 -5.55 -20.52 7.28
CA VAL A 639 -5.27 -20.28 5.86
C VAL A 639 -3.80 -19.92 5.74
N THR A 640 -3.02 -20.82 5.11
CA THR A 640 -1.56 -20.79 5.05
C THR A 640 -1.05 -20.66 3.62
N GLY A 641 0.25 -20.59 3.44
CA GLY A 641 0.91 -20.53 2.14
C GLY A 641 1.94 -19.40 2.04
N VAL A 642 2.74 -19.43 1.00
CA VAL A 642 3.82 -18.46 0.78
C VAL A 642 3.30 -17.03 0.65
N SER A 643 4.20 -16.04 0.81
CA SER A 643 3.84 -14.63 0.63
C SER A 643 3.34 -14.38 -0.80
N GLY A 644 2.23 -13.63 -0.93
CA GLY A 644 1.61 -13.36 -2.24
C GLY A 644 0.83 -14.50 -2.88
N SER A 645 0.58 -15.64 -2.19
CA SER A 645 -0.17 -16.79 -2.74
C SER A 645 -1.68 -16.57 -2.90
N GLY A 646 -2.25 -15.46 -2.40
CA GLY A 646 -3.67 -15.13 -2.54
C GLY A 646 -4.51 -15.33 -1.28
N LYS A 647 -3.92 -15.62 -0.11
CA LYS A 647 -4.62 -15.82 1.18
C LYS A 647 -5.56 -14.68 1.53
N SER A 648 -5.06 -13.45 1.59
CA SER A 648 -5.87 -12.27 1.95
C SER A 648 -6.92 -11.95 0.87
N THR A 649 -6.66 -12.27 -0.39
CA THR A 649 -7.66 -12.16 -1.46
C THR A 649 -8.83 -13.12 -1.22
N LEU A 650 -8.54 -14.39 -0.93
CA LEU A 650 -9.57 -15.39 -0.67
C LEU A 650 -10.39 -15.06 0.59
N VAL A 651 -9.70 -14.76 1.70
CA VAL A 651 -10.34 -14.62 3.01
C VAL A 651 -10.92 -13.21 3.21
N ASN A 652 -10.11 -12.16 2.99
CA ASN A 652 -10.51 -10.79 3.30
C ASN A 652 -11.34 -10.17 2.17
N GLU A 653 -10.88 -10.29 0.91
CA GLU A 653 -11.54 -9.63 -0.22
C GLU A 653 -12.82 -10.37 -0.65
N ILE A 654 -12.81 -11.70 -0.68
CA ILE A 654 -13.96 -12.48 -1.12
C ILE A 654 -14.83 -12.91 0.07
N LEU A 655 -14.34 -13.81 0.92
CA LEU A 655 -15.16 -14.42 1.96
C LEU A 655 -15.69 -13.39 2.97
N TYR A 656 -14.80 -12.63 3.61
CA TYR A 656 -15.19 -11.62 4.61
C TYR A 656 -16.14 -10.56 4.05
N LYS A 657 -15.77 -9.95 2.91
CA LYS A 657 -16.60 -8.88 2.32
C LYS A 657 -17.97 -9.39 1.86
N THR A 658 -18.05 -10.62 1.33
CA THR A 658 -19.33 -11.23 0.97
C THR A 658 -20.21 -11.46 2.20
N LEU A 659 -19.65 -12.10 3.24
CA LEU A 659 -20.38 -12.32 4.49
C LEU A 659 -20.78 -11.01 5.17
N ALA A 660 -19.88 -10.02 5.23
CA ALA A 660 -20.16 -8.73 5.82
C ALA A 660 -21.24 -7.95 5.06
N ALA A 661 -21.26 -8.04 3.74
CA ALA A 661 -22.32 -7.43 2.93
C ALA A 661 -23.67 -8.11 3.16
N ALA A 662 -23.71 -9.45 3.21
CA ALA A 662 -24.93 -10.24 3.37
C ALA A 662 -25.49 -10.18 4.81
N LEU A 663 -24.65 -10.36 5.82
CA LEU A 663 -25.05 -10.52 7.22
C LEU A 663 -25.04 -9.20 8.00
N ASN A 664 -24.02 -8.38 7.80
CA ASN A 664 -23.83 -7.13 8.55
C ASN A 664 -24.28 -5.87 7.78
N GLY A 665 -24.71 -6.00 6.51
CA GLY A 665 -25.11 -4.87 5.67
C GLY A 665 -23.95 -3.92 5.33
N ALA A 666 -22.71 -4.45 5.29
CA ALA A 666 -21.52 -3.67 4.96
C ALA A 666 -21.57 -3.17 3.50
N ARG A 667 -20.99 -2.00 3.24
CA ARG A 667 -20.97 -1.35 1.92
C ARG A 667 -19.79 -1.75 1.04
N SER A 668 -18.89 -2.59 1.54
CA SER A 668 -17.71 -3.03 0.81
C SER A 668 -18.11 -3.95 -0.35
N ARG A 669 -17.47 -3.78 -1.51
CA ARG A 669 -17.66 -4.66 -2.65
C ARG A 669 -16.84 -5.93 -2.44
N PRO A 670 -17.45 -7.12 -2.49
CA PRO A 670 -16.73 -8.39 -2.49
C PRO A 670 -15.86 -8.54 -3.74
N GLY A 671 -14.77 -9.29 -3.61
CA GLY A 671 -13.98 -9.74 -4.75
C GLY A 671 -14.76 -10.73 -5.62
N GLN A 672 -14.24 -10.99 -6.80
CA GLN A 672 -14.92 -11.78 -7.84
C GLN A 672 -14.89 -13.27 -7.52
N CYS A 673 -16.06 -13.87 -7.45
CA CYS A 673 -16.30 -15.31 -7.37
C CYS A 673 -17.67 -15.64 -7.96
N GLU A 674 -17.95 -16.91 -8.27
CA GLU A 674 -19.25 -17.31 -8.78
C GLU A 674 -20.32 -17.25 -7.67
N ALA A 675 -20.03 -17.80 -6.49
CA ALA A 675 -20.92 -17.79 -5.34
C ALA A 675 -20.18 -18.01 -4.03
N VAL A 676 -20.81 -17.61 -2.91
CA VAL A 676 -20.47 -18.08 -1.57
C VAL A 676 -21.70 -18.78 -1.01
N GLU A 677 -21.60 -20.09 -0.80
CA GLU A 677 -22.69 -20.95 -0.31
C GLU A 677 -22.58 -21.20 1.20
N GLY A 678 -23.66 -21.57 1.86
CA GLY A 678 -23.69 -21.94 3.28
C GLY A 678 -23.83 -20.73 4.23
N MET A 679 -24.13 -19.54 3.71
CA MET A 679 -24.27 -18.32 4.53
C MET A 679 -25.44 -18.40 5.52
N GLU A 680 -26.46 -19.26 5.25
CA GLU A 680 -27.61 -19.50 6.11
C GLU A 680 -27.25 -20.12 7.46
N TRP A 681 -26.05 -20.70 7.57
CA TRP A 681 -25.58 -21.32 8.81
C TRP A 681 -24.82 -20.36 9.73
N VAL A 682 -24.67 -19.11 9.30
CA VAL A 682 -23.89 -18.08 9.99
C VAL A 682 -24.78 -16.88 10.30
N ASP A 683 -24.77 -16.44 11.54
CA ASP A 683 -25.57 -15.28 11.97
C ASP A 683 -24.79 -13.95 11.84
N LYS A 684 -23.46 -14.01 11.97
CA LYS A 684 -22.62 -12.82 12.02
C LYS A 684 -21.19 -13.13 11.57
N VAL A 685 -20.55 -12.15 10.92
CA VAL A 685 -19.11 -12.20 10.65
C VAL A 685 -18.40 -11.05 11.34
N ILE A 686 -17.24 -11.32 11.92
CA ILE A 686 -16.39 -10.35 12.62
C ILE A 686 -14.99 -10.43 12.06
N GLY A 687 -14.52 -9.34 11.43
CA GLY A 687 -13.14 -9.21 10.97
C GLY A 687 -12.31 -8.50 12.03
N ILE A 688 -11.17 -9.08 12.37
CA ILE A 688 -10.20 -8.56 13.34
C ILE A 688 -8.86 -8.39 12.62
N ASP A 689 -8.59 -7.19 12.18
CA ASP A 689 -7.38 -6.78 11.47
C ASP A 689 -6.46 -5.90 12.33
N GLN A 690 -5.29 -5.60 11.83
CA GLN A 690 -4.28 -4.76 12.50
C GLN A 690 -4.55 -3.25 12.39
N SER A 691 -5.66 -2.82 11.78
CA SER A 691 -5.99 -1.41 11.67
C SER A 691 -6.17 -0.76 13.05
N PRO A 692 -5.79 0.51 13.22
CA PRO A 692 -5.94 1.21 14.50
C PRO A 692 -7.38 1.21 15.00
N ILE A 693 -7.58 1.13 16.33
CA ILE A 693 -8.90 1.23 16.98
C ILE A 693 -9.52 2.63 16.91
N GLY A 694 -8.80 3.58 16.36
CA GLY A 694 -9.25 4.94 16.07
C GLY A 694 -8.11 5.79 15.51
N ARG A 695 -8.46 6.85 14.78
CA ARG A 695 -7.50 7.72 14.08
C ARG A 695 -7.11 8.98 14.86
N THR A 696 -7.70 9.20 16.01
CA THR A 696 -7.47 10.40 16.81
C THR A 696 -6.89 10.06 18.18
N PRO A 697 -6.12 10.97 18.79
CA PRO A 697 -5.60 10.79 20.16
C PRO A 697 -6.68 10.62 21.25
N ARG A 698 -7.95 10.91 20.92
CA ARG A 698 -9.10 10.73 21.81
C ARG A 698 -9.59 9.29 21.85
N SER A 699 -9.30 8.49 20.82
CA SER A 699 -9.60 7.06 20.80
C SER A 699 -8.60 6.32 21.69
N ASN A 700 -9.09 5.43 22.54
CA ASN A 700 -8.28 4.65 23.47
C ASN A 700 -8.95 3.30 23.78
N PRO A 701 -8.24 2.34 24.41
CA PRO A 701 -8.79 1.04 24.78
C PRO A 701 -10.07 1.11 25.60
N ALA A 702 -10.16 2.03 26.56
CA ALA A 702 -11.33 2.17 27.42
C ALA A 702 -12.59 2.63 26.66
N THR A 703 -12.44 3.53 25.67
CA THR A 703 -13.56 3.97 24.82
C THR A 703 -13.98 2.92 23.82
N TYR A 704 -13.03 2.22 23.23
CA TYR A 704 -13.30 1.18 22.21
C TYR A 704 -14.06 -0.01 22.80
N THR A 705 -13.63 -0.51 23.96
CA THR A 705 -14.31 -1.63 24.67
C THR A 705 -15.60 -1.20 25.37
N GLY A 706 -15.90 0.10 25.37
CA GLY A 706 -17.08 0.64 26.05
C GLY A 706 -17.01 0.57 27.57
N VAL A 707 -15.88 0.18 28.17
CA VAL A 707 -15.70 0.17 29.62
C VAL A 707 -15.76 1.59 30.21
N PHE A 708 -15.31 2.59 29.43
CA PHE A 708 -15.33 3.99 29.83
C PHE A 708 -16.74 4.53 30.07
N GLY A 709 -17.75 4.03 29.34
CA GLY A 709 -19.15 4.37 29.55
C GLY A 709 -19.63 3.96 30.96
N ASP A 710 -19.27 2.75 31.40
CA ASP A 710 -19.60 2.22 32.74
C ASP A 710 -18.82 2.98 33.83
N ILE A 711 -17.54 3.32 33.57
CA ILE A 711 -16.72 4.14 34.50
C ILE A 711 -17.33 5.54 34.69
N ARG A 712 -17.72 6.22 33.59
CA ARG A 712 -18.38 7.54 33.69
C ARG A 712 -19.68 7.49 34.48
N THR A 713 -20.46 6.43 34.31
CA THR A 713 -21.69 6.20 35.08
C THR A 713 -21.38 5.98 36.55
N LEU A 714 -20.31 5.27 36.87
CA LEU A 714 -19.87 5.09 38.28
C LEU A 714 -19.47 6.42 38.92
N PHE A 715 -18.67 7.24 38.22
CA PHE A 715 -18.27 8.56 38.73
C PHE A 715 -19.45 9.51 38.93
N SER A 716 -20.44 9.52 38.02
CA SER A 716 -21.66 10.33 38.17
C SER A 716 -22.54 9.90 39.37
N ASN A 717 -22.37 8.66 39.84
CA ASN A 717 -23.08 8.14 41.00
C ASN A 717 -22.37 8.39 42.33
N THR A 718 -21.16 8.96 42.34
CA THR A 718 -20.48 9.38 43.56
C THR A 718 -21.25 10.50 44.28
N GLN A 719 -21.07 10.62 45.61
CA GLN A 719 -21.74 11.63 46.40
C GLN A 719 -21.41 13.04 45.95
N ASP A 720 -20.13 13.33 45.68
CA ASP A 720 -19.66 14.64 45.19
C ASP A 720 -20.27 15.01 43.85
N ALA A 721 -20.34 14.06 42.90
CA ALA A 721 -20.96 14.29 41.59
C ALA A 721 -22.46 14.59 41.70
N LYS A 722 -23.18 13.85 42.54
CA LYS A 722 -24.61 14.06 42.81
C LYS A 722 -24.89 15.41 43.45
N MET A 723 -24.10 15.81 44.43
CA MET A 723 -24.22 17.14 45.07
C MET A 723 -24.01 18.28 44.06
N ARG A 724 -23.15 18.11 43.09
CA ARG A 724 -22.86 19.10 42.04
C ARG A 724 -23.77 18.99 40.82
N GLY A 725 -24.66 18.01 40.74
CA GLY A 725 -25.54 17.77 39.58
C GLY A 725 -24.79 17.26 38.34
N TYR A 726 -23.64 16.58 38.54
CA TYR A 726 -22.80 16.10 37.46
C TYR A 726 -23.31 14.74 36.91
N GLY A 727 -23.88 14.75 35.73
CA GLY A 727 -24.25 13.54 34.98
C GLY A 727 -23.05 12.86 34.29
N PRO A 728 -23.25 11.66 33.67
CA PRO A 728 -22.17 10.93 32.97
C PRO A 728 -21.49 11.71 31.86
N GLY A 729 -22.17 12.70 31.24
CA GLY A 729 -21.62 13.58 30.20
C GLY A 729 -20.49 14.47 30.72
N ARG A 730 -20.52 14.89 31.98
CA ARG A 730 -19.47 15.70 32.61
C ARG A 730 -18.13 14.99 32.64
N PHE A 731 -18.13 13.67 32.76
CA PHE A 731 -16.96 12.80 32.80
C PHE A 731 -16.52 12.31 31.44
N SER A 732 -17.06 12.90 30.36
CA SER A 732 -16.65 12.61 28.99
C SER A 732 -15.67 13.67 28.48
N PHE A 733 -14.49 13.27 28.04
CA PHE A 733 -13.53 14.17 27.40
C PHE A 733 -13.93 14.54 25.96
N ASN A 734 -14.97 13.90 25.38
CA ASN A 734 -15.48 14.23 24.03
C ASN A 734 -16.61 15.27 24.06
N VAL A 735 -17.19 15.57 25.22
CA VAL A 735 -18.36 16.46 25.37
C VAL A 735 -17.96 17.73 26.11
N LYS A 736 -18.46 18.87 25.65
CA LYS A 736 -18.25 20.16 26.33
C LYS A 736 -18.81 20.14 27.76
N GLY A 737 -18.18 20.90 28.65
CA GLY A 737 -18.61 21.07 30.05
C GLY A 737 -17.67 20.44 31.05
N GLY A 738 -17.10 19.26 30.80
CA GLY A 738 -16.15 18.62 31.74
C GLY A 738 -14.74 18.48 31.19
N ARG A 739 -14.56 18.60 29.90
CA ARG A 739 -13.28 18.50 29.24
C ARG A 739 -12.45 19.78 29.36
N CYS A 740 -11.15 19.67 29.16
CA CYS A 740 -10.29 20.82 28.91
C CYS A 740 -10.61 21.41 27.53
N GLU A 741 -11.03 22.66 27.46
CA GLU A 741 -11.41 23.29 26.22
C GLU A 741 -10.18 23.73 25.37
N ALA A 742 -8.99 23.90 25.99
CA ALA A 742 -7.77 24.24 25.24
C ALA A 742 -7.30 23.11 24.31
N CYS A 743 -7.35 21.85 24.77
CA CYS A 743 -7.02 20.67 23.95
C CYS A 743 -8.27 19.90 23.51
N GLU A 744 -9.45 20.44 23.76
CA GLU A 744 -10.74 19.79 23.48
C GLU A 744 -10.85 18.35 23.98
N GLY A 745 -10.21 18.05 25.12
CA GLY A 745 -10.18 16.72 25.71
C GLY A 745 -9.15 15.74 25.13
N GLY A 746 -8.32 16.19 24.19
CA GLY A 746 -7.25 15.36 23.62
C GLY A 746 -6.11 15.07 24.61
N GLY A 747 -5.86 15.99 25.56
CA GLY A 747 -4.72 15.94 26.48
C GLY A 747 -3.42 16.46 25.85
N ILE A 748 -3.36 16.46 24.54
CA ILE A 748 -2.22 16.91 23.73
C ILE A 748 -2.67 17.93 22.71
N LEU A 749 -1.75 18.78 22.28
CA LEU A 749 -1.91 19.70 21.16
C LEU A 749 -1.11 19.16 19.98
N THR A 750 -1.74 19.12 18.81
CA THR A 750 -1.07 18.74 17.56
C THR A 750 -0.56 20.01 16.91
N ILE A 751 0.74 20.07 16.64
CA ILE A 751 1.38 21.12 15.87
C ILE A 751 1.62 20.57 14.49
N GLU A 752 0.80 21.02 13.52
CA GLU A 752 0.92 20.61 12.13
C GLU A 752 2.20 21.19 11.50
N MET A 753 3.06 20.29 11.01
CA MET A 753 4.33 20.64 10.37
C MET A 753 4.23 20.31 8.89
N HIS A 754 3.99 21.31 8.03
CA HIS A 754 3.70 21.14 6.60
C HIS A 754 4.66 20.22 5.81
N PHE A 755 5.92 20.09 6.23
CA PHE A 755 6.94 19.28 5.55
C PHE A 755 7.58 18.20 6.44
N LEU A 756 7.19 18.14 7.73
CA LEU A 756 7.68 17.21 8.73
C LEU A 756 6.51 16.48 9.38
N PRO A 757 6.73 15.36 10.07
CA PRO A 757 5.69 14.73 10.87
C PRO A 757 5.14 15.70 11.93
N ASP A 758 3.84 15.62 12.18
CA ASP A 758 3.18 16.44 13.21
C ASP A 758 3.80 16.18 14.58
N ILE A 759 3.96 17.24 15.35
CA ILE A 759 4.47 17.14 16.74
C ILE A 759 3.30 17.15 17.71
N TYR A 760 3.32 16.23 18.66
CA TYR A 760 2.34 16.10 19.72
C TYR A 760 2.94 16.58 21.05
N VAL A 761 2.41 17.69 21.58
CA VAL A 761 2.89 18.29 22.83
C VAL A 761 1.81 18.18 23.90
N PRO A 762 2.13 17.82 25.15
CA PRO A 762 1.15 17.85 26.24
C PRO A 762 0.50 19.23 26.36
N CYS A 763 -0.81 19.28 26.59
CA CYS A 763 -1.55 20.52 26.74
C CYS A 763 -1.10 21.29 27.99
N ASP A 764 -0.65 22.51 27.84
CA ASP A 764 -0.15 23.37 28.94
C ASP A 764 -1.21 23.65 30.01
N VAL A 765 -2.49 23.68 29.65
CA VAL A 765 -3.60 24.01 30.55
C VAL A 765 -3.95 22.80 31.42
N CYS A 766 -4.17 21.64 30.85
CA CYS A 766 -4.55 20.44 31.59
C CYS A 766 -3.39 19.51 31.92
N LYS A 767 -2.19 19.77 31.40
CA LYS A 767 -0.98 18.97 31.60
C LYS A 767 -1.23 17.48 31.30
N GLY A 768 -1.89 17.20 30.20
CA GLY A 768 -2.24 15.85 29.77
C GLY A 768 -3.51 15.26 30.36
N LYS A 769 -4.09 15.84 31.42
CA LYS A 769 -5.22 15.28 32.18
C LYS A 769 -6.56 15.27 31.46
N ARG A 770 -6.72 15.90 30.29
CA ARG A 770 -7.92 15.91 29.41
C ARG A 770 -9.15 16.65 29.97
N TYR A 771 -9.24 16.92 31.26
CA TYR A 771 -10.40 17.50 31.96
C TYR A 771 -10.12 18.86 32.56
N ASN A 772 -11.18 19.60 32.84
CA ASN A 772 -11.09 20.82 33.61
C ASN A 772 -10.94 20.52 35.12
N ARG A 773 -10.55 21.54 35.91
CA ARG A 773 -10.23 21.42 37.31
C ARG A 773 -11.42 20.91 38.13
N GLU A 774 -12.62 21.42 37.87
CA GLU A 774 -13.85 21.09 38.65
C GLU A 774 -14.25 19.64 38.46
N THR A 775 -14.05 19.05 37.25
CA THR A 775 -14.31 17.63 37.03
C THR A 775 -13.30 16.73 37.75
N LEU A 776 -12.04 17.19 37.88
CA LEU A 776 -10.98 16.46 38.57
C LEU A 776 -11.10 16.50 40.08
N GLU A 777 -11.95 17.36 40.65
CA GLU A 777 -12.24 17.37 42.08
C GLU A 777 -13.09 16.16 42.52
N VAL A 778 -13.87 15.57 41.60
CA VAL A 778 -14.67 14.38 41.90
C VAL A 778 -13.78 13.15 41.91
N LYS A 779 -13.81 12.39 42.99
CA LYS A 779 -12.99 11.20 43.21
C LYS A 779 -13.83 9.96 43.49
N TYR A 780 -13.33 8.82 43.04
CA TYR A 780 -13.80 7.50 43.42
C TYR A 780 -12.61 6.70 43.99
N LYS A 781 -12.72 6.26 45.27
CA LYS A 781 -11.59 5.63 45.99
C LYS A 781 -10.29 6.45 45.87
N ASP A 782 -10.37 7.75 46.12
CA ASP A 782 -9.27 8.75 46.07
C ASP A 782 -8.63 8.97 44.70
N LYS A 783 -9.17 8.38 43.61
CA LYS A 783 -8.70 8.55 42.24
C LYS A 783 -9.66 9.42 41.41
N THR A 784 -9.12 10.33 40.63
CA THR A 784 -9.85 11.14 39.67
C THR A 784 -10.14 10.29 38.42
N ILE A 785 -11.03 10.77 37.54
CA ILE A 785 -11.29 10.10 36.26
C ILE A 785 -10.06 10.09 35.34
N SER A 786 -9.17 11.08 35.43
CA SER A 786 -7.88 11.09 34.72
C SER A 786 -6.94 10.04 35.28
N ASP A 787 -6.81 9.92 36.61
CA ASP A 787 -5.96 8.89 37.21
C ASP A 787 -6.40 7.48 36.80
N VAL A 788 -7.71 7.26 36.59
CA VAL A 788 -8.24 5.98 36.09
C VAL A 788 -7.86 5.72 34.65
N LEU A 789 -7.82 6.74 33.79
CA LEU A 789 -7.35 6.59 32.43
C LEU A 789 -5.85 6.29 32.36
N ASP A 790 -5.07 6.79 33.32
CA ASP A 790 -3.63 6.55 33.41
C ASP A 790 -3.29 5.18 34.04
N MET A 791 -4.27 4.48 34.66
CA MET A 791 -4.08 3.12 35.16
C MET A 791 -3.83 2.14 34.03
N THR A 792 -2.93 1.18 34.28
CA THR A 792 -2.83 -0.01 33.46
C THR A 792 -4.09 -0.88 33.58
N VAL A 793 -4.34 -1.73 32.60
CA VAL A 793 -5.47 -2.69 32.66
C VAL A 793 -5.36 -3.58 33.89
N GLU A 794 -4.14 -4.01 34.28
CA GLU A 794 -3.89 -4.84 35.46
C GLU A 794 -4.28 -4.11 36.77
N GLU A 795 -3.83 -2.86 36.94
CA GLU A 795 -4.21 -2.02 38.09
C GLU A 795 -5.71 -1.77 38.12
N ALA A 796 -6.32 -1.50 36.97
CA ALA A 796 -7.76 -1.27 36.87
C ALA A 796 -8.58 -2.52 37.19
N CYS A 797 -8.11 -3.73 36.85
CA CYS A 797 -8.75 -5.00 37.24
C CYS A 797 -8.84 -5.13 38.76
N VAL A 798 -7.78 -4.79 39.46
CA VAL A 798 -7.76 -4.79 40.92
C VAL A 798 -8.66 -3.68 41.51
N PHE A 799 -8.55 -2.48 40.94
CA PHE A 799 -9.30 -1.30 41.43
C PHE A 799 -10.82 -1.47 41.30
N PHE A 800 -11.29 -2.07 40.20
CA PHE A 800 -12.70 -2.27 39.89
C PHE A 800 -13.20 -3.70 40.14
N ALA A 801 -12.46 -4.54 40.88
CA ALA A 801 -12.81 -5.95 41.12
C ALA A 801 -14.25 -6.17 41.64
N ASN A 802 -14.76 -5.23 42.45
CA ASN A 802 -16.10 -5.30 43.03
C ASN A 802 -17.22 -4.75 42.10
N ILE A 803 -16.93 -4.39 40.90
CA ILE A 803 -17.89 -3.84 39.93
C ILE A 803 -17.98 -4.76 38.69
N PRO A 804 -18.91 -5.74 38.71
CA PRO A 804 -18.91 -6.84 37.73
C PRO A 804 -18.92 -6.41 36.24
N LYS A 805 -19.66 -5.33 35.92
CA LYS A 805 -19.75 -4.80 34.56
C LYS A 805 -18.42 -4.28 34.05
N ILE A 806 -17.63 -3.61 34.90
CA ILE A 806 -16.33 -3.07 34.59
C ILE A 806 -15.30 -4.19 34.62
N ALA A 807 -15.28 -4.96 35.69
CA ALA A 807 -14.31 -6.05 35.89
C ALA A 807 -14.30 -7.06 34.77
N ARG A 808 -15.47 -7.49 34.25
CA ARG A 808 -15.57 -8.44 33.13
C ARG A 808 -14.86 -7.93 31.88
N LYS A 809 -15.07 -6.67 31.50
CA LYS A 809 -14.44 -6.07 30.31
C LYS A 809 -12.93 -5.89 30.47
N LEU A 810 -12.48 -5.56 31.67
CA LEU A 810 -11.05 -5.46 31.99
C LEU A 810 -10.37 -6.83 31.98
N GLN A 811 -11.04 -7.85 32.51
CA GLN A 811 -10.53 -9.22 32.51
C GLN A 811 -10.32 -9.75 31.09
N THR A 812 -11.21 -9.45 30.12
CA THR A 812 -10.98 -9.85 28.72
C THR A 812 -9.76 -9.17 28.10
N LEU A 813 -9.48 -7.89 28.45
CA LEU A 813 -8.24 -7.23 28.04
C LEU A 813 -6.99 -7.89 28.66
N GLN A 814 -7.08 -8.32 29.90
CA GLN A 814 -5.99 -9.03 30.59
C GLN A 814 -5.77 -10.44 30.01
N GLU A 815 -6.84 -11.17 29.68
CA GLU A 815 -6.78 -12.51 29.08
C GLU A 815 -6.07 -12.52 27.71
N VAL A 816 -6.27 -11.48 26.90
CA VAL A 816 -5.55 -11.33 25.61
C VAL A 816 -4.11 -10.80 25.77
N GLY A 817 -3.61 -10.66 27.01
CA GLY A 817 -2.22 -10.26 27.28
C GLY A 817 -1.97 -8.75 27.24
N LEU A 818 -3.00 -7.92 27.40
CA LEU A 818 -2.90 -6.46 27.38
C LEU A 818 -2.94 -5.83 28.80
N GLY A 819 -2.52 -6.58 29.82
CA GLY A 819 -2.49 -6.09 31.21
C GLY A 819 -1.65 -4.82 31.43
N TYR A 820 -0.61 -4.64 30.62
CA TYR A 820 0.37 -3.56 30.75
C TYR A 820 -0.02 -2.24 30.09
N ILE A 821 -0.99 -2.22 29.16
CA ILE A 821 -1.42 -0.98 28.49
C ILE A 821 -2.24 -0.11 29.41
N GLN A 822 -2.16 1.20 29.25
CA GLN A 822 -3.01 2.15 30.00
C GLN A 822 -4.41 2.22 29.37
N LEU A 823 -5.45 2.37 30.20
CA LEU A 823 -6.83 2.50 29.73
C LEU A 823 -7.04 3.70 28.80
N GLY A 824 -6.38 4.82 29.08
CA GLY A 824 -6.42 6.05 28.29
C GLY A 824 -5.34 6.18 27.21
N GLN A 825 -4.53 5.16 26.97
CA GLN A 825 -3.48 5.18 25.95
C GLN A 825 -4.06 5.54 24.59
N ALA A 826 -3.48 6.52 23.90
CA ALA A 826 -3.98 6.94 22.59
C ALA A 826 -3.91 5.80 21.56
N ALA A 827 -4.96 5.64 20.76
CA ALA A 827 -5.00 4.60 19.73
C ALA A 827 -3.84 4.68 18.71
N THR A 828 -3.32 5.89 18.49
CA THR A 828 -2.20 6.16 17.59
C THR A 828 -0.85 5.68 18.12
N THR A 829 -0.74 5.39 19.42
CA THR A 829 0.49 4.87 20.06
C THR A 829 0.48 3.35 20.23
N LEU A 830 -0.65 2.69 19.95
CA LEU A 830 -0.73 1.24 20.00
C LEU A 830 -0.08 0.63 18.76
N SER A 831 0.63 -0.47 18.92
CA SER A 831 1.07 -1.31 17.82
C SER A 831 -0.12 -1.98 17.11
N GLY A 832 0.07 -2.43 15.86
CA GLY A 832 -0.98 -3.14 15.11
C GLY A 832 -1.50 -4.38 15.87
N GLY A 833 -0.60 -5.15 16.45
CA GLY A 833 -0.96 -6.33 17.26
C GLY A 833 -1.70 -5.98 18.56
N GLU A 834 -1.35 -4.88 19.24
CA GLU A 834 -2.10 -4.40 20.41
C GLU A 834 -3.50 -3.95 20.02
N ALA A 835 -3.64 -3.19 18.93
CA ALA A 835 -4.94 -2.76 18.41
C ALA A 835 -5.84 -3.96 18.08
N GLN A 836 -5.29 -4.97 17.43
CA GLN A 836 -5.99 -6.21 17.10
C GLN A 836 -6.46 -6.96 18.35
N ARG A 837 -5.61 -7.07 19.37
CA ARG A 837 -5.97 -7.72 20.65
C ARG A 837 -7.03 -6.93 21.42
N VAL A 838 -7.05 -5.59 21.36
CA VAL A 838 -8.14 -4.78 21.91
C VAL A 838 -9.46 -5.08 21.22
N LYS A 839 -9.45 -5.23 19.88
CA LYS A 839 -10.64 -5.64 19.10
C LYS A 839 -11.13 -7.01 19.52
N LEU A 840 -10.21 -7.98 19.64
CA LEU A 840 -10.53 -9.34 20.09
C LEU A 840 -11.13 -9.34 21.50
N ALA A 841 -10.54 -8.61 22.45
CA ALA A 841 -11.06 -8.50 23.82
C ALA A 841 -12.48 -7.92 23.86
N ASN A 842 -12.78 -6.95 22.99
CA ASN A 842 -14.12 -6.36 22.91
C ASN A 842 -15.17 -7.39 22.43
N GLU A 843 -14.82 -8.26 21.49
CA GLU A 843 -15.73 -9.31 21.02
C GLU A 843 -15.90 -10.42 22.07
N LEU A 844 -14.84 -10.82 22.78
CA LEU A 844 -14.91 -11.77 23.89
C LEU A 844 -15.79 -11.29 25.06
N ALA A 845 -15.87 -9.97 25.26
CA ALA A 845 -16.72 -9.41 26.31
C ALA A 845 -18.22 -9.47 25.96
N ARG A 846 -18.60 -9.71 24.69
CA ARG A 846 -19.99 -9.80 24.22
C ARG A 846 -20.58 -11.17 24.47
N ARG A 847 -21.91 -11.25 24.40
CA ARG A 847 -22.62 -12.53 24.47
C ARG A 847 -22.48 -13.28 23.17
N ASP A 848 -22.10 -14.51 23.28
CA ASP A 848 -21.85 -15.40 22.15
C ASP A 848 -23.14 -16.08 21.66
N THR A 849 -23.26 -16.36 20.36
CA THR A 849 -24.38 -17.06 19.73
C THR A 849 -24.01 -18.48 19.32
N GLY A 850 -22.72 -18.80 19.21
CA GLY A 850 -22.22 -20.10 18.75
C GLY A 850 -22.33 -20.32 17.22
N GLN A 851 -22.70 -19.28 16.45
CA GLN A 851 -22.82 -19.32 14.98
C GLN A 851 -22.07 -18.17 14.30
N THR A 852 -21.17 -17.53 15.03
CA THR A 852 -20.38 -16.41 14.52
C THR A 852 -19.11 -16.90 13.83
N VAL A 853 -18.77 -16.29 12.68
CA VAL A 853 -17.50 -16.48 11.99
C VAL A 853 -16.55 -15.35 12.36
N TYR A 854 -15.45 -15.67 13.00
CA TYR A 854 -14.34 -14.75 13.28
C TYR A 854 -13.26 -14.92 12.24
N ILE A 855 -12.84 -13.82 11.62
CA ILE A 855 -11.75 -13.77 10.65
C ILE A 855 -10.63 -12.91 11.22
N LEU A 856 -9.46 -13.51 11.40
CA LEU A 856 -8.27 -12.85 11.94
C LEU A 856 -7.15 -12.85 10.89
N ASP A 857 -6.53 -11.70 10.71
CA ASP A 857 -5.41 -11.54 9.78
C ASP A 857 -4.11 -11.38 10.57
N GLU A 858 -3.24 -12.40 10.49
CA GLU A 858 -1.94 -12.49 11.15
C GLU A 858 -1.95 -12.04 12.63
N PRO A 859 -2.78 -12.66 13.49
CA PRO A 859 -2.95 -12.20 14.88
C PRO A 859 -1.72 -12.41 15.78
N THR A 860 -0.69 -13.13 15.30
CA THR A 860 0.57 -13.32 16.04
C THR A 860 1.62 -12.26 15.77
N THR A 861 1.32 -11.29 14.90
CA THR A 861 2.23 -10.18 14.57
C THR A 861 2.71 -9.44 15.83
N GLY A 862 4.04 -9.31 15.99
CA GLY A 862 4.64 -8.64 17.15
C GLY A 862 4.48 -9.35 18.49
N LEU A 863 4.13 -10.63 18.48
CA LEU A 863 3.93 -11.42 19.69
C LEU A 863 5.11 -12.34 20.00
N HIS A 864 5.58 -12.25 21.23
CA HIS A 864 6.47 -13.27 21.79
C HIS A 864 5.73 -14.64 21.90
N VAL A 865 6.43 -15.75 21.79
CA VAL A 865 5.85 -17.11 21.84
C VAL A 865 4.96 -17.34 23.08
N ALA A 866 5.29 -16.74 24.22
CA ALA A 866 4.43 -16.80 25.41
C ALA A 866 3.07 -16.09 25.23
N ASP A 867 3.04 -15.00 24.47
CA ASP A 867 1.81 -14.27 24.15
C ASP A 867 1.01 -15.02 23.07
N VAL A 868 1.70 -15.65 22.10
CA VAL A 868 1.07 -16.58 21.14
C VAL A 868 0.38 -17.73 21.87
N HIS A 869 1.02 -18.32 22.87
CA HIS A 869 0.43 -19.39 23.68
C HIS A 869 -0.86 -18.93 24.41
N ARG A 870 -0.91 -17.69 24.88
CA ARG A 870 -2.14 -17.11 25.47
C ARG A 870 -3.21 -16.88 24.40
N LEU A 871 -2.82 -16.33 23.26
CA LEU A 871 -3.73 -16.07 22.13
C LEU A 871 -4.41 -17.37 21.66
N VAL A 872 -3.64 -18.44 21.47
CA VAL A 872 -4.19 -19.74 21.05
C VAL A 872 -5.27 -20.24 22.01
N LYS A 873 -5.06 -20.12 23.33
CA LYS A 873 -6.08 -20.47 24.33
C LYS A 873 -7.35 -19.63 24.20
N VAL A 874 -7.23 -18.38 23.80
CA VAL A 874 -8.37 -17.49 23.55
C VAL A 874 -9.12 -17.92 22.30
N LEU A 875 -8.40 -18.28 21.21
CA LEU A 875 -9.02 -18.78 19.97
C LEU A 875 -9.74 -20.11 20.22
N ASP A 876 -9.12 -21.02 20.99
CA ASP A 876 -9.75 -22.28 21.39
C ASP A 876 -11.08 -22.04 22.14
N LYS A 877 -11.12 -21.11 23.11
CA LYS A 877 -12.37 -20.75 23.82
C LYS A 877 -13.47 -20.29 22.87
N LEU A 878 -13.15 -19.52 21.82
CA LEU A 878 -14.14 -19.08 20.82
C LEU A 878 -14.70 -20.25 20.03
N VAL A 879 -13.85 -21.20 19.62
CA VAL A 879 -14.27 -22.37 18.87
C VAL A 879 -15.07 -23.32 19.77
N ASP A 880 -14.64 -23.53 21.02
CA ASP A 880 -15.33 -24.37 22.00
C ASP A 880 -16.74 -23.85 22.33
N ALA A 881 -16.99 -22.56 22.17
CA ALA A 881 -18.31 -21.95 22.26
C ALA A 881 -19.21 -22.20 21.02
N GLY A 882 -18.74 -22.96 20.02
CA GLY A 882 -19.46 -23.33 18.80
C GLY A 882 -19.19 -22.47 17.58
N ASN A 883 -18.38 -21.42 17.70
CA ASN A 883 -18.06 -20.52 16.61
C ASN A 883 -17.04 -21.09 15.64
N THR A 884 -16.92 -20.46 14.48
CA THR A 884 -15.88 -20.74 13.50
C THR A 884 -14.81 -19.65 13.56
N VAL A 885 -13.56 -20.04 13.66
CA VAL A 885 -12.43 -19.09 13.67
C VAL A 885 -11.54 -19.37 12.47
N ILE A 886 -11.43 -18.40 11.56
CA ILE A 886 -10.60 -18.46 10.37
C ILE A 886 -9.42 -17.52 10.58
N VAL A 887 -8.21 -18.03 10.49
CA VAL A 887 -6.98 -17.29 10.75
C VAL A 887 -6.06 -17.36 9.55
N ILE A 888 -5.67 -16.21 8.99
CA ILE A 888 -4.55 -16.16 8.05
C ILE A 888 -3.29 -16.15 8.90
N GLU A 889 -2.40 -17.17 8.75
CA GLU A 889 -1.25 -17.31 9.63
C GLU A 889 -0.03 -17.92 8.97
N HIS A 890 1.14 -17.53 9.52
CA HIS A 890 2.44 -18.07 9.18
C HIS A 890 3.15 -18.71 10.38
N ASN A 891 2.68 -18.39 11.59
CA ASN A 891 3.26 -18.92 12.84
C ASN A 891 2.92 -20.40 13.02
N LEU A 892 3.94 -21.26 13.03
CA LEU A 892 3.79 -22.71 13.12
C LEU A 892 3.17 -23.17 14.46
N ASP A 893 3.32 -22.39 15.53
CA ASP A 893 2.70 -22.70 16.82
C ASP A 893 1.17 -22.58 16.80
N VAL A 894 0.63 -21.64 15.99
CA VAL A 894 -0.81 -21.53 15.75
C VAL A 894 -1.26 -22.59 14.76
N ILE A 895 -0.51 -22.77 13.65
CA ILE A 895 -0.87 -23.70 12.58
C ILE A 895 -0.95 -25.15 13.10
N LYS A 896 -0.01 -25.57 13.97
CA LYS A 896 -0.06 -26.93 14.57
C LYS A 896 -1.26 -27.17 15.49
N ARG A 897 -1.91 -26.08 15.97
CA ARG A 897 -3.12 -26.13 16.82
C ARG A 897 -4.41 -26.20 16.00
N ALA A 898 -4.39 -25.81 14.72
CA ALA A 898 -5.57 -25.75 13.87
C ALA A 898 -6.28 -27.09 13.76
N ASP A 899 -7.61 -27.08 13.64
CA ASP A 899 -8.41 -28.27 13.32
C ASP A 899 -8.40 -28.55 11.81
N TYR A 900 -8.21 -27.52 10.99
CA TYR A 900 -8.21 -27.61 9.54
C TYR A 900 -7.29 -26.55 8.94
N ILE A 901 -6.54 -26.93 7.91
CA ILE A 901 -5.65 -26.04 7.17
C ILE A 901 -6.12 -25.94 5.72
N ILE A 902 -6.02 -24.75 5.16
CA ILE A 902 -6.17 -24.47 3.73
C ILE A 902 -4.86 -23.82 3.28
N ASP A 903 -4.04 -24.56 2.52
CA ASP A 903 -2.71 -24.12 2.08
C ASP A 903 -2.76 -23.64 0.62
N LEU A 904 -2.44 -22.38 0.38
CA LEU A 904 -2.41 -21.74 -0.94
C LEU A 904 -0.98 -21.64 -1.47
N GLY A 905 -0.83 -21.83 -2.77
CA GLY A 905 0.47 -21.76 -3.43
C GLY A 905 0.39 -22.11 -4.90
N PRO A 906 1.43 -22.78 -5.41
CA PRO A 906 2.71 -23.09 -4.75
C PRO A 906 3.64 -21.89 -4.55
N GLU A 907 3.51 -20.85 -5.38
CA GLU A 907 4.34 -19.64 -5.37
C GLU A 907 3.49 -18.39 -5.08
N GLY A 908 4.14 -17.21 -5.08
CA GLY A 908 3.46 -15.92 -5.00
C GLY A 908 3.15 -15.34 -6.38
N GLY A 909 2.22 -14.38 -6.46
CA GLY A 909 1.85 -13.68 -7.70
C GLY A 909 1.18 -14.60 -8.72
N SER A 910 1.56 -14.50 -9.99
CA SER A 910 1.00 -15.30 -11.09
C SER A 910 1.24 -16.81 -10.96
N GLY A 911 2.29 -17.21 -10.25
CA GLY A 911 2.58 -18.62 -9.95
C GLY A 911 1.83 -19.19 -8.74
N GLY A 912 0.97 -18.39 -8.11
CA GLY A 912 0.16 -18.77 -6.95
C GLY A 912 -1.32 -18.89 -7.28
N GLY A 913 -2.16 -18.67 -6.28
CA GLY A 913 -3.61 -18.60 -6.46
C GLY A 913 -4.32 -19.94 -6.59
N THR A 914 -3.65 -21.05 -6.27
CA THR A 914 -4.24 -22.41 -6.27
C THR A 914 -4.21 -23.01 -4.87
N ILE A 915 -5.05 -24.02 -4.64
CA ILE A 915 -5.03 -24.82 -3.41
C ILE A 915 -4.00 -25.93 -3.56
N VAL A 916 -3.01 -25.95 -2.67
CA VAL A 916 -1.95 -26.96 -2.64
C VAL A 916 -2.34 -28.14 -1.76
N ALA A 917 -2.92 -27.85 -0.61
CA ALA A 917 -3.36 -28.86 0.35
C ALA A 917 -4.51 -28.34 1.19
N THR A 918 -5.40 -29.25 1.61
CA THR A 918 -6.42 -29.03 2.63
C THR A 918 -6.50 -30.25 3.54
N GLY A 919 -6.82 -30.06 4.80
CA GLY A 919 -6.96 -31.16 5.76
C GLY A 919 -6.46 -30.78 7.15
N THR A 920 -6.25 -31.79 7.98
CA THR A 920 -5.64 -31.61 9.30
C THR A 920 -4.16 -31.23 9.19
N PRO A 921 -3.55 -30.63 10.21
CA PRO A 921 -2.10 -30.35 10.21
C PRO A 921 -1.23 -31.56 9.88
N GLU A 922 -1.64 -32.75 10.35
CA GLU A 922 -0.93 -34.01 10.11
C GLU A 922 -1.00 -34.42 8.63
N GLU A 923 -2.17 -34.25 7.99
CA GLU A 923 -2.35 -34.54 6.56
C GLU A 923 -1.57 -33.59 5.69
N VAL A 924 -1.61 -32.29 5.99
CA VAL A 924 -0.87 -31.27 5.24
C VAL A 924 0.64 -31.48 5.40
N ALA A 925 1.12 -31.88 6.59
CA ALA A 925 2.53 -32.17 6.83
C ALA A 925 3.07 -33.35 5.99
N GLN A 926 2.20 -34.24 5.51
CA GLN A 926 2.57 -35.35 4.65
C GLN A 926 2.61 -34.99 3.16
N ASN A 927 2.03 -33.84 2.75
CA ASN A 927 2.02 -33.41 1.37
C ASN A 927 3.39 -32.85 0.95
N PRO A 928 4.12 -33.48 0.01
CA PRO A 928 5.44 -33.02 -0.41
C PRO A 928 5.43 -31.69 -1.21
N HIS A 929 4.28 -31.29 -1.77
CA HIS A 929 4.12 -30.08 -2.53
C HIS A 929 3.78 -28.85 -1.66
N SER A 930 3.39 -29.07 -0.39
CA SER A 930 3.09 -28.01 0.55
C SER A 930 4.37 -27.54 1.24
N PHE A 931 4.76 -26.30 0.98
CA PHE A 931 5.86 -25.69 1.74
C PHE A 931 5.51 -25.58 3.23
N THR A 932 4.28 -25.16 3.53
CA THR A 932 3.79 -25.13 4.93
C THR A 932 3.93 -26.50 5.57
N GLY A 933 3.55 -27.57 4.87
CA GLY A 933 3.66 -28.95 5.36
C GLY A 933 5.10 -29.38 5.65
N GLN A 934 6.04 -28.99 4.78
CA GLN A 934 7.47 -29.28 4.96
C GLN A 934 8.03 -28.68 6.25
N TYR A 935 7.70 -27.43 6.57
CA TYR A 935 8.15 -26.77 7.81
C TYR A 935 7.34 -27.21 9.04
N LEU A 936 6.07 -27.60 8.86
CA LEU A 936 5.21 -28.03 9.94
C LEU A 936 5.60 -29.43 10.50
N ARG A 937 6.05 -30.33 9.64
CA ARG A 937 6.40 -31.70 10.00
C ARG A 937 7.39 -31.78 11.17
N PRO A 938 8.58 -31.16 11.13
CA PRO A 938 9.52 -31.22 12.25
C PRO A 938 8.98 -30.58 13.53
N VAL A 939 8.09 -29.61 13.41
CA VAL A 939 7.47 -28.93 14.56
C VAL A 939 6.46 -29.86 15.25
N LEU A 940 5.68 -30.63 14.48
CA LEU A 940 4.75 -31.66 15.02
C LEU A 940 5.53 -32.81 15.68
N GLU A 941 6.58 -33.30 15.05
CA GLU A 941 7.47 -34.36 15.60
C GLU A 941 8.08 -33.92 16.93
N ARG A 942 8.67 -32.74 16.95
CA ARG A 942 9.24 -32.16 18.19
C ARG A 942 8.20 -31.95 19.29
N ALA A 943 6.99 -31.48 18.93
CA ALA A 943 5.91 -31.29 19.90
C ALA A 943 5.48 -32.64 20.50
N ALA A 944 5.35 -33.70 19.68
CA ALA A 944 5.03 -35.05 20.14
C ALA A 944 6.10 -35.62 21.10
N GLU A 945 7.39 -35.40 20.78
CA GLU A 945 8.51 -35.79 21.67
C GLU A 945 8.44 -35.07 23.01
N LEU A 946 8.22 -33.75 22.99
CA LEU A 946 8.11 -32.97 24.24
C LEU A 946 6.87 -33.33 25.08
N GLN A 947 5.74 -33.67 24.44
CA GLN A 947 4.53 -34.10 25.11
C GLN A 947 4.70 -35.51 25.76
N SER A 948 5.47 -36.39 25.11
CA SER A 948 5.75 -37.74 25.64
C SER A 948 6.70 -37.74 26.85
N GLN A 949 7.48 -36.63 27.02
CA GLN A 949 8.42 -36.47 28.14
C GLN A 949 7.81 -35.79 29.37
N LYS A 950 6.59 -35.23 29.24
CA LYS A 950 5.80 -34.68 30.35
C LYS A 950 4.99 -35.79 31.04
#